data_5e8fc4d2a0d5d7a39639fe85dbbf5e2b
#
_entry.id   5e8fc4d2a0d5d7a39639fe85dbbf5e2b
#
_cell.length_a   1.000
_cell.length_b   1.000
_cell.length_c   1.000
_cell.angle_alpha   90.00
_cell.angle_beta   90.00
_cell.angle_gamma   90.00
#
_symmetry.space_group_name_H-M   'P 1'
#
loop_
_entity.id
_entity.type
_entity.pdbx_description
1 polymer ?
#
loop_
_entity_poly.entity_id
_entity_poly.type
_entity_poly.pdbx_seq_one_letter_code
_entity_poly.pdbx_strand_id
1 'polypeptide(L)'
;MRIEVATPPNTSTKDKGDLLEQISSEFLRMQNYEVSTEIRVTASELDLLCKHRVNQRVIYVECKAHRDTLSANVLTNLLGTITLKGYQEGWLVSTGTLGKDAKGFQCEWENKPTEESQKLSIYTPDRIIEALINTQVIKAPPHDLAIDTIKNEDLLGDWMLLITPYGRHWIITCLSGGVPEGVLVFSAKTGQLIEEQKLLRNIADTDTSQNTLDFEYIFRLRKTVSNIDESGSLKAVVEVQHGDSWADYRPARPKDFVGRQKAQTQLIHFLEDVQRKNTSTRVFAITGDSGMGKSSLIAKLRDRVRNQRYRRKFFVYAVDVRAATNASYMFSSLLSCLRNASRHGFGKNNTDELKICNTSEPFESRSIVDFLDALEAKKQVVCLIFDQFEELYSKTELFSVFEVAQRLFLSATSAQSNLVLGFAWKSDSTVQQNHRAYFMWHSLSDHRFEIELRRFRHAEASEAITLFEKELGQKLLSSLRRQLIENSQGYPWLLKKLSIHIYEQIQSGVSQSELMDKALDVESLFKRDLQKLTQAENTCLNLIAKSTPADWFNVLEASGQDILHALLDKRLVIRSGDRLNLYWDIFREYVLTKTVPSIPLTYFPGYPSLKTLLMVAQQLDSEVSKSYQELSDLTNIQEKTIGNVIRDLIMFGVATGSHSQARLDESMDSSSCEDVLRKLRRVLKHHALTISLSKFEKGTSITETAIIDLLKEINPVAQHQERTWKAYADRMGQWLFATGYIVRSRDDWSINDQGDINLEFTKTSGGHSISDSIFVGDTSPAKTVEGLNWLISNTSKSWKEIEIAGFRNAAIVLRSLRIIIIVNGKYTTTEHEGRKFFTPVEIVWNAALKDIVLQKVTEYLRKNPLVKGTAVGEFVRNEYQRKWSVASVKRVGNSLRQWAQWLLIGTHKNTIPEPLGRKKAKVKELIQLSLFEI
;
A
#
# COMPACT_ATOMS: atom_id res chain seq x y z
N MET A 1 21.96 36.20 16.32
CA MET A 1 22.09 35.25 17.46
C MET A 1 20.73 34.76 17.88
N ARG A 2 20.65 33.65 18.61
CA ARG A 2 19.37 33.06 19.04
C ARG A 2 19.23 33.11 20.53
N ILE A 3 17.99 33.10 21.02
CA ILE A 3 17.63 32.94 22.41
C ILE A 3 16.59 31.84 22.54
N GLU A 4 16.77 30.95 23.50
CA GLU A 4 15.85 29.88 23.78
C GLU A 4 15.59 29.76 25.28
N VAL A 5 14.34 29.53 25.66
CA VAL A 5 13.95 29.21 27.03
C VAL A 5 13.59 27.71 27.08
N ALA A 6 14.30 26.96 27.90
CA ALA A 6 14.11 25.52 28.06
C ALA A 6 13.92 25.15 29.53
N THR A 7 12.99 24.23 29.74
CA THR A 7 12.59 23.72 31.06
C THR A 7 12.59 22.21 31.09
N PRO A 8 12.62 21.53 32.24
CA PRO A 8 12.47 20.08 32.29
C PRO A 8 11.18 19.64 31.63
N PRO A 9 11.13 18.45 30.98
CA PRO A 9 10.00 18.00 30.16
C PRO A 9 8.64 17.93 30.87
N ASN A 10 8.64 17.84 32.19
CA ASN A 10 7.41 17.70 33.00
C ASN A 10 6.90 19.05 33.55
N THR A 11 7.47 20.18 33.14
CA THR A 11 7.05 21.51 33.57
C THR A 11 6.00 22.11 32.63
N SER A 12 5.25 23.09 33.13
CA SER A 12 4.19 23.74 32.37
C SER A 12 4.76 24.75 31.34
N THR A 13 3.99 25.06 30.31
CA THR A 13 4.34 26.16 29.38
C THR A 13 4.42 27.51 30.07
N LYS A 14 3.73 27.69 31.21
CA LYS A 14 3.79 28.87 32.04
C LYS A 14 5.20 29.08 32.59
N ASP A 15 5.87 28.02 33.04
CA ASP A 15 7.23 28.09 33.61
C ASP A 15 8.25 28.71 32.62
N LYS A 16 8.06 28.49 31.31
CA LYS A 16 8.88 29.12 30.26
C LYS A 16 8.57 30.60 30.13
N GLY A 17 7.29 30.97 30.20
CA GLY A 17 6.85 32.36 30.23
C GLY A 17 7.51 33.13 31.39
N ASP A 18 7.40 32.59 32.61
CA ASP A 18 7.92 33.15 33.84
C ASP A 18 9.44 33.39 33.77
N LEU A 19 10.20 32.46 33.15
CA LEU A 19 11.65 32.65 32.95
C LEU A 19 11.98 33.80 31.98
N LEU A 20 11.18 33.94 30.90
CA LEU A 20 11.36 35.05 29.97
C LEU A 20 10.95 36.41 30.59
N GLU A 21 9.85 36.42 31.34
CA GLU A 21 9.40 37.61 32.10
C GLU A 21 10.42 38.03 33.13
N GLN A 22 11.03 37.07 33.85
CA GLN A 22 12.07 37.33 34.83
C GLN A 22 13.27 38.06 34.19
N ILE A 23 13.83 37.51 33.07
CA ILE A 23 14.97 38.13 32.41
C ILE A 23 14.61 39.49 31.79
N SER A 24 13.39 39.59 31.24
CA SER A 24 12.87 40.85 30.69
C SER A 24 12.71 41.90 31.77
N SER A 25 12.21 41.55 32.93
CA SER A 25 12.11 42.38 34.10
C SER A 25 13.49 42.93 34.57
N GLU A 26 14.52 42.07 34.54
CA GLU A 26 15.87 42.48 34.93
C GLU A 26 16.43 43.59 34.01
N PHE A 27 16.41 43.39 32.69
CA PHE A 27 16.95 44.42 31.80
C PHE A 27 16.13 45.72 31.80
N LEU A 28 14.78 45.62 31.99
CA LEU A 28 13.92 46.80 32.13
C LEU A 28 14.23 47.60 33.39
N ARG A 29 14.46 46.90 34.52
CA ARG A 29 14.90 47.58 35.76
C ARG A 29 16.24 48.29 35.59
N MET A 30 17.16 47.72 34.84
CA MET A 30 18.44 48.34 34.51
C MET A 30 18.28 49.59 33.61
N GLN A 31 17.18 49.67 32.85
CA GLN A 31 16.79 50.84 32.07
C GLN A 31 15.91 51.86 32.83
N ASN A 32 15.92 51.82 34.17
CA ASN A 32 15.12 52.69 35.02
C ASN A 32 13.61 52.53 35.00
N TYR A 33 13.12 51.35 34.64
CA TYR A 33 11.70 51.01 34.79
C TYR A 33 11.43 50.38 36.17
N GLU A 34 10.30 50.73 36.74
CA GLU A 34 9.68 50.01 37.82
C GLU A 34 8.76 48.96 37.20
N VAL A 35 8.99 47.65 37.46
CA VAL A 35 8.33 46.55 36.79
C VAL A 35 7.39 45.84 37.75
N SER A 36 6.13 45.74 37.36
CA SER A 36 5.08 44.95 38.02
C SER A 36 4.74 43.75 37.17
N THR A 37 4.76 42.56 37.78
CA THR A 37 4.51 41.27 37.11
C THR A 37 3.10 40.74 37.41
N GLU A 38 2.54 39.91 36.54
CA GLU A 38 1.24 39.22 36.71
C GLU A 38 0.08 40.12 37.14
N ILE A 39 -0.21 41.18 36.39
CA ILE A 39 -1.32 42.06 36.70
C ILE A 39 -2.59 41.55 36.04
N ARG A 40 -3.52 41.01 36.85
CA ARG A 40 -4.86 40.66 36.40
C ARG A 40 -5.72 41.91 36.24
N VAL A 41 -6.09 42.22 35.00
CA VAL A 41 -7.05 43.24 34.67
C VAL A 41 -8.28 42.64 34.05
N THR A 42 -9.42 43.36 34.08
CA THR A 42 -10.67 42.91 33.53
C THR A 42 -10.50 42.42 32.09
N ALA A 43 -10.74 41.14 31.87
CA ALA A 43 -10.68 40.42 30.58
C ALA A 43 -9.30 40.14 29.96
N SER A 44 -8.17 40.39 30.71
CA SER A 44 -6.83 39.99 30.24
C SER A 44 -5.84 39.81 31.39
N GLU A 45 -4.91 38.93 31.22
CA GLU A 45 -3.71 38.82 32.06
C GLU A 45 -2.59 39.57 31.33
N LEU A 46 -1.90 40.44 32.03
CA LEU A 46 -0.80 41.21 31.49
C LEU A 46 0.51 40.64 32.02
N ASP A 47 1.47 40.39 31.13
CA ASP A 47 2.75 39.81 31.53
C ASP A 47 3.56 40.81 32.38
N LEU A 48 3.93 41.94 31.81
CA LEU A 48 4.68 42.99 32.57
C LEU A 48 4.06 44.37 32.31
N LEU A 49 3.83 45.10 33.36
CA LEU A 49 3.50 46.53 33.29
C LEU A 49 4.67 47.34 33.87
N CYS A 50 5.25 48.22 33.08
CA CYS A 50 6.46 48.93 33.40
C CYS A 50 6.23 50.42 33.41
N LYS A 51 6.69 51.09 34.49
CA LYS A 51 6.62 52.57 34.65
C LYS A 51 8.02 53.13 34.72
N HIS A 52 8.36 54.01 33.81
CA HIS A 52 9.67 54.66 33.82
C HIS A 52 9.80 55.66 35.01
N ARG A 53 10.82 55.51 35.81
CA ARG A 53 10.95 56.25 37.08
C ARG A 53 11.08 57.77 36.91
N VAL A 54 11.67 58.22 35.81
CA VAL A 54 11.93 59.65 35.58
C VAL A 54 10.77 60.33 34.86
N ASN A 55 10.35 59.79 33.70
CA ASN A 55 9.34 60.48 32.87
C ASN A 55 7.90 59.96 33.10
N GLN A 56 7.73 59.00 34.04
CA GLN A 56 6.44 58.41 34.43
C GLN A 56 5.71 57.69 33.27
N ARG A 57 6.40 57.39 32.15
CA ARG A 57 5.85 56.72 31.00
C ARG A 57 5.50 55.28 31.36
N VAL A 58 4.27 54.84 30.98
CA VAL A 58 3.79 53.48 31.25
C VAL A 58 3.80 52.68 29.96
N ILE A 59 4.48 51.53 29.97
CA ILE A 59 4.58 50.63 28.87
C ILE A 59 4.01 49.25 29.29
N TYR A 60 3.32 48.59 28.37
CA TYR A 60 2.95 47.19 28.50
C TYR A 60 3.94 46.31 27.73
N VAL A 61 4.42 45.24 28.35
CA VAL A 61 5.38 44.31 27.74
C VAL A 61 4.73 42.95 27.72
N GLU A 62 4.60 42.41 26.53
CA GLU A 62 4.13 41.04 26.27
C GLU A 62 5.33 40.14 25.98
N CYS A 63 5.48 39.04 26.75
CA CYS A 63 6.59 38.12 26.67
C CYS A 63 6.12 36.80 26.00
N LYS A 64 6.79 36.36 24.93
CA LYS A 64 6.47 35.14 24.19
C LYS A 64 7.69 34.22 24.08
N ALA A 65 7.71 33.22 24.96
CA ALA A 65 8.72 32.16 24.95
C ALA A 65 8.37 31.10 23.92
N HIS A 66 8.49 31.39 22.62
CA HIS A 66 8.20 30.51 21.53
C HIS A 66 9.48 30.07 20.81
N ARG A 67 9.48 28.83 20.28
CA ARG A 67 10.50 28.32 19.36
C ARG A 67 10.16 28.57 17.90
N ASP A 68 8.85 28.56 17.61
CA ASP A 68 8.33 28.75 16.27
C ASP A 68 8.24 30.23 15.87
N THR A 69 8.08 30.45 14.58
CA THR A 69 7.88 31.78 14.03
C THR A 69 6.55 32.38 14.48
N LEU A 70 6.57 33.62 14.90
CA LEU A 70 5.38 34.35 15.31
C LEU A 70 4.53 34.81 14.12
N SER A 71 3.23 34.68 14.25
CA SER A 71 2.26 35.19 13.27
C SER A 71 2.00 36.68 13.48
N ALA A 72 1.52 37.36 12.43
CA ALA A 72 1.11 38.78 12.49
C ALA A 72 0.01 39.04 13.53
N ASN A 73 -0.80 38.04 13.86
CA ASN A 73 -1.89 38.17 14.86
C ASN A 73 -1.38 38.56 16.25
N VAL A 74 -0.17 38.15 16.63
CA VAL A 74 0.44 38.52 17.93
C VAL A 74 0.64 40.01 17.98
N LEU A 75 1.14 40.61 16.90
CA LEU A 75 1.40 42.06 16.81
C LEU A 75 0.09 42.87 16.79
N THR A 76 -0.90 42.41 16.05
CA THR A 76 -2.21 43.09 15.99
C THR A 76 -2.96 42.98 17.31
N ASN A 77 -2.87 41.87 18.02
CA ASN A 77 -3.46 41.71 19.36
C ASN A 77 -2.82 42.62 20.37
N LEU A 78 -1.48 42.69 20.39
CA LEU A 78 -0.75 43.61 21.27
C LEU A 78 -1.13 45.05 21.00
N LEU A 79 -1.18 45.47 19.72
CA LEU A 79 -1.59 46.84 19.36
C LEU A 79 -3.04 47.14 19.79
N GLY A 80 -3.95 46.17 19.64
CA GLY A 80 -5.32 46.23 20.13
C GLY A 80 -5.38 46.42 21.65
N THR A 81 -4.58 45.68 22.41
CA THR A 81 -4.49 45.78 23.87
C THR A 81 -3.99 47.15 24.30
N ILE A 82 -2.93 47.68 23.70
CA ILE A 82 -2.35 49.01 23.97
C ILE A 82 -3.42 50.08 23.75
N THR A 83 -4.10 50.02 22.60
CA THR A 83 -5.13 51.02 22.23
C THR A 83 -6.34 50.94 23.16
N LEU A 84 -6.84 49.76 23.49
CA LEU A 84 -8.02 49.53 24.34
C LEU A 84 -7.76 49.96 25.79
N LYS A 85 -6.57 49.74 26.32
CA LYS A 85 -6.18 50.06 27.71
C LYS A 85 -5.59 51.44 27.88
N GLY A 86 -5.30 52.16 26.80
CA GLY A 86 -4.74 53.50 26.82
C GLY A 86 -3.30 53.58 27.26
N TYR A 87 -2.50 52.49 27.03
CA TYR A 87 -1.05 52.54 27.32
C TYR A 87 -0.33 53.39 26.26
N GLN A 88 0.76 54.04 26.68
CA GLN A 88 1.54 54.89 25.78
C GLN A 88 2.34 54.05 24.77
N GLU A 89 2.83 52.87 25.19
CA GLU A 89 3.60 51.96 24.36
C GLU A 89 3.30 50.52 24.73
N GLY A 90 3.53 49.62 23.77
CA GLY A 90 3.59 48.18 23.96
C GLY A 90 4.88 47.62 23.40
N TRP A 91 5.45 46.73 24.11
CA TRP A 91 6.67 46.04 23.72
C TRP A 91 6.39 44.55 23.60
N LEU A 92 6.76 43.93 22.47
CA LEU A 92 6.80 42.50 22.31
C LEU A 92 8.22 41.99 22.55
N VAL A 93 8.40 41.16 23.56
CA VAL A 93 9.68 40.48 23.83
C VAL A 93 9.51 39.02 23.45
N SER A 94 10.19 38.56 22.41
CA SER A 94 9.97 37.20 21.89
C SER A 94 11.28 36.46 21.63
N THR A 95 11.34 35.18 22.06
CA THR A 95 12.40 34.26 21.71
C THR A 95 12.25 33.68 20.30
N GLY A 96 11.04 33.70 19.74
CA GLY A 96 10.76 33.29 18.37
C GLY A 96 11.02 34.40 17.34
N THR A 97 11.38 34.01 16.12
CA THR A 97 11.53 34.92 14.98
C THR A 97 10.17 35.30 14.40
N LEU A 98 10.09 36.42 13.68
CA LEU A 98 8.88 36.82 13.00
C LEU A 98 8.68 36.05 11.71
N GLY A 99 7.50 35.51 11.51
CA GLY A 99 7.09 34.89 10.23
C GLY A 99 6.96 35.95 9.12
N LYS A 100 6.79 35.49 7.88
CA LYS A 100 6.78 36.36 6.69
C LYS A 100 5.74 37.49 6.79
N ASP A 101 4.55 37.20 7.24
CA ASP A 101 3.45 38.17 7.36
C ASP A 101 3.71 39.14 8.53
N ALA A 102 4.30 38.64 9.63
CA ALA A 102 4.68 39.46 10.76
C ALA A 102 5.84 40.42 10.43
N LYS A 103 6.82 39.96 9.61
CA LYS A 103 7.87 40.84 9.07
C LYS A 103 7.30 41.91 8.15
N GLY A 104 6.32 41.54 7.31
CA GLY A 104 5.61 42.54 6.49
C GLY A 104 4.91 43.59 7.33
N PHE A 105 4.19 43.17 8.38
CA PHE A 105 3.56 44.07 9.34
C PHE A 105 4.58 44.98 10.04
N GLN A 106 5.72 44.43 10.49
CA GLN A 106 6.79 45.19 11.11
C GLN A 106 7.32 46.30 10.16
N CYS A 107 7.61 45.94 8.89
CA CYS A 107 8.08 46.90 7.89
C CYS A 107 7.07 48.03 7.65
N GLU A 108 5.79 47.67 7.50
CA GLU A 108 4.71 48.68 7.33
C GLU A 108 4.60 49.57 8.56
N TRP A 109 4.74 49.02 9.77
CA TRP A 109 4.68 49.75 11.03
C TRP A 109 5.85 50.70 11.21
N GLU A 110 7.07 50.28 10.93
CA GLU A 110 8.29 51.09 11.04
C GLU A 110 8.30 52.28 10.03
N ASN A 111 7.57 52.17 8.92
CA ASN A 111 7.41 53.22 7.92
C ASN A 111 6.34 54.28 8.31
N LYS A 112 5.62 54.11 9.43
CA LYS A 112 4.67 55.09 9.90
C LYS A 112 5.36 56.31 10.53
N PRO A 113 4.63 57.44 10.67
CA PRO A 113 5.16 58.64 11.40
C PRO A 113 5.67 58.25 12.78
N THR A 114 6.75 58.93 13.22
CA THR A 114 7.47 58.64 14.47
C THR A 114 6.55 58.52 15.69
N GLU A 115 5.53 59.38 15.79
CA GLU A 115 4.56 59.39 16.90
C GLU A 115 3.71 58.12 16.95
N GLU A 116 3.41 57.50 15.78
CA GLU A 116 2.67 56.25 15.70
C GLU A 116 3.60 55.06 15.86
N SER A 117 4.73 55.04 15.17
CA SER A 117 5.66 53.92 15.17
C SER A 117 6.25 53.60 16.55
N GLN A 118 6.42 54.67 17.39
CA GLN A 118 6.91 54.53 18.77
C GLN A 118 5.90 53.79 19.69
N LYS A 119 4.62 53.65 19.31
CA LYS A 119 3.64 52.95 20.14
C LYS A 119 3.88 51.44 20.23
N LEU A 120 4.62 50.83 19.28
CA LEU A 120 4.91 49.42 19.29
C LEU A 120 6.41 49.19 19.07
N SER A 121 7.05 48.58 20.03
CA SER A 121 8.46 48.16 19.94
C SER A 121 8.54 46.61 19.90
N ILE A 122 9.29 46.06 18.96
CA ILE A 122 9.45 44.63 18.78
C ILE A 122 10.88 44.23 19.11
N TYR A 123 11.04 43.48 20.19
CA TYR A 123 12.30 42.91 20.60
C TYR A 123 12.41 41.50 20.07
N THR A 124 13.04 41.37 18.90
CA THR A 124 13.43 40.10 18.31
C THR A 124 14.62 39.48 19.07
N PRO A 125 14.96 38.21 18.87
CA PRO A 125 16.07 37.55 19.57
C PRO A 125 17.37 38.35 19.59
N ASP A 126 17.78 38.94 18.47
CA ASP A 126 19.00 39.75 18.40
C ASP A 126 18.88 41.02 19.25
N ARG A 127 17.76 41.73 19.20
CA ARG A 127 17.54 42.96 20.01
C ARG A 127 17.45 42.67 21.50
N ILE A 128 16.89 41.49 21.90
CA ILE A 128 16.86 41.06 23.30
C ILE A 128 18.29 40.82 23.79
N ILE A 129 19.07 40.02 23.04
CA ILE A 129 20.46 39.71 23.39
C ILE A 129 21.29 41.00 23.52
N GLU A 130 21.17 41.91 22.54
CA GLU A 130 21.85 43.21 22.59
C GLU A 130 21.45 44.04 23.81
N ALA A 131 20.14 44.11 24.12
CA ALA A 131 19.67 44.80 25.32
C ALA A 131 20.20 44.20 26.62
N LEU A 132 20.26 42.88 26.73
CA LEU A 132 20.80 42.15 27.87
C LEU A 132 22.30 42.37 28.05
N ILE A 133 23.07 42.46 26.97
CA ILE A 133 24.51 42.75 26.98
C ILE A 133 24.73 44.19 27.35
N ASN A 134 24.03 45.13 26.72
CA ASN A 134 24.16 46.57 26.98
C ASN A 134 23.81 46.96 28.43
N THR A 135 22.85 46.26 29.03
CA THR A 135 22.45 46.43 30.43
C THR A 135 23.31 45.60 31.39
N GLN A 136 24.31 44.86 30.91
CA GLN A 136 25.22 44.03 31.72
C GLN A 136 24.49 42.89 32.49
N VAL A 137 23.29 42.52 32.10
CA VAL A 137 22.56 41.38 32.65
C VAL A 137 23.26 40.07 32.25
N ILE A 138 23.86 40.07 31.07
CA ILE A 138 24.75 39.01 30.59
C ILE A 138 26.02 39.61 29.97
N LYS A 139 27.10 38.84 29.92
CA LYS A 139 28.30 39.17 29.14
C LYS A 139 28.09 38.79 27.65
N ALA A 140 28.85 39.41 26.77
CA ALA A 140 28.94 39.00 25.37
C ALA A 140 29.45 37.55 25.26
N PRO A 141 29.07 36.82 24.20
CA PRO A 141 29.53 35.43 24.02
C PRO A 141 31.07 35.38 23.98
N PRO A 142 31.70 34.42 24.68
CA PRO A 142 33.17 34.33 24.80
C PRO A 142 33.79 33.64 23.58
N HIS A 143 33.79 34.32 22.43
CA HIS A 143 34.18 33.75 21.15
C HIS A 143 35.64 33.29 21.15
N ASP A 144 36.54 34.14 21.65
CA ASP A 144 37.98 33.81 21.75
C ASP A 144 38.24 32.57 22.59
N LEU A 145 37.55 32.42 23.70
CA LEU A 145 37.68 31.25 24.57
C LEU A 145 37.13 29.98 23.89
N ALA A 146 36.08 30.11 23.07
CA ALA A 146 35.56 28.99 22.26
C ALA A 146 36.57 28.55 21.19
N ILE A 147 37.19 29.49 20.48
CA ILE A 147 38.28 29.22 19.53
C ILE A 147 39.46 28.56 20.25
N ASP A 148 39.90 29.07 21.38
CA ASP A 148 41.01 28.49 22.16
C ASP A 148 40.69 27.07 22.61
N THR A 149 39.42 26.78 22.89
CA THR A 149 38.99 25.43 23.32
C THR A 149 39.01 24.44 22.16
N ILE A 150 38.55 24.82 20.98
CA ILE A 150 38.45 23.94 19.79
C ILE A 150 39.70 24.06 18.91
N LYS A 151 40.48 25.16 19.02
CA LYS A 151 41.66 25.47 18.20
C LYS A 151 41.41 25.65 16.70
N ASN A 152 40.16 25.74 16.29
CA ASN A 152 39.78 25.98 14.91
C ASN A 152 38.41 26.68 14.85
N GLU A 153 38.39 27.92 14.37
CA GLU A 153 37.16 28.73 14.23
C GLU A 153 36.17 28.11 13.22
N ASP A 154 36.66 27.45 12.18
CA ASP A 154 35.86 26.83 11.15
C ASP A 154 34.98 25.70 11.68
N LEU A 155 35.29 25.14 12.83
CA LEU A 155 34.52 24.10 13.51
C LEU A 155 33.46 24.67 14.47
N LEU A 156 33.32 25.99 14.56
CA LEU A 156 32.29 26.63 15.38
C LEU A 156 31.07 27.00 14.52
N GLY A 157 29.90 26.76 15.06
CA GLY A 157 28.59 27.19 14.50
C GLY A 157 28.10 28.51 15.11
N ASP A 158 26.79 28.65 15.18
CA ASP A 158 26.15 29.87 15.71
C ASP A 158 26.01 29.87 17.24
N TRP A 159 26.12 31.05 17.82
CA TRP A 159 25.85 31.25 19.23
C TRP A 159 24.37 31.31 19.55
N MET A 160 23.97 30.67 20.65
CA MET A 160 22.64 30.71 21.23
C MET A 160 22.68 31.04 22.71
N LEU A 161 21.83 31.96 23.15
CA LEU A 161 21.58 32.19 24.57
C LEU A 161 20.48 31.23 25.05
N LEU A 162 20.83 30.32 25.92
CA LEU A 162 19.89 29.38 26.55
C LEU A 162 19.56 29.83 27.97
N ILE A 163 18.27 30.03 28.24
CA ILE A 163 17.72 30.33 29.54
C ILE A 163 17.06 29.09 30.11
N THR A 164 17.50 28.68 31.28
CA THR A 164 16.97 27.50 31.98
C THR A 164 16.71 27.83 33.46
N PRO A 165 15.98 26.97 34.21
CA PRO A 165 15.90 27.07 35.67
C PRO A 165 17.26 26.99 36.36
N TYR A 166 18.28 26.44 35.67
CA TYR A 166 19.65 26.26 36.18
C TYR A 166 20.56 27.46 35.90
N GLY A 167 20.06 28.48 35.18
CA GLY A 167 20.79 29.65 34.83
C GLY A 167 20.76 30.03 33.37
N ARG A 168 21.59 31.02 32.99
CA ARG A 168 21.73 31.52 31.64
C ARG A 168 23.07 31.09 31.07
N HIS A 169 23.02 30.54 29.87
CA HIS A 169 24.17 29.88 29.27
C HIS A 169 24.37 30.32 27.83
N TRP A 170 25.57 30.61 27.43
CA TRP A 170 25.94 30.69 26.04
C TRP A 170 26.25 29.29 25.52
N ILE A 171 25.56 28.88 24.46
CA ILE A 171 25.81 27.62 23.79
C ILE A 171 26.34 27.92 22.40
N ILE A 172 27.41 27.22 21.98
CA ILE A 172 27.90 27.23 20.60
C ILE A 172 28.02 25.79 20.12
N THR A 173 27.51 25.54 18.92
CA THR A 173 27.61 24.22 18.29
C THR A 173 29.01 23.97 17.76
N CYS A 174 29.52 22.77 17.94
CA CYS A 174 30.77 22.31 17.37
C CYS A 174 30.48 21.51 16.11
N LEU A 175 31.13 21.85 14.98
CA LEU A 175 30.87 21.28 13.68
C LEU A 175 31.92 20.22 13.32
N SER A 176 31.49 19.14 12.68
CA SER A 176 32.34 18.18 11.97
C SER A 176 31.90 18.10 10.52
N GLY A 177 32.81 18.40 9.58
CA GLY A 177 32.47 18.49 8.17
C GLY A 177 31.33 19.48 7.83
N GLY A 178 31.07 20.47 8.70
CA GLY A 178 29.98 21.44 8.54
C GLY A 178 28.64 21.04 9.15
N VAL A 179 28.58 19.91 9.87
CA VAL A 179 27.37 19.40 10.55
C VAL A 179 27.57 19.46 12.05
N PRO A 180 26.57 19.94 12.84
CA PRO A 180 26.63 19.95 14.30
C PRO A 180 26.79 18.54 14.87
N GLU A 181 27.80 18.35 15.71
CA GLU A 181 28.07 17.09 16.41
C GLU A 181 28.21 17.23 17.93
N GLY A 182 28.31 18.42 18.44
CA GLY A 182 28.41 18.68 19.86
C GLY A 182 28.21 20.16 20.19
N VAL A 183 28.30 20.49 21.46
CA VAL A 183 28.14 21.87 21.95
C VAL A 183 29.19 22.20 23.02
N LEU A 184 29.58 23.48 23.06
CA LEU A 184 30.27 24.06 24.22
C LEU A 184 29.27 24.91 24.98
N VAL A 185 29.32 24.86 26.30
CA VAL A 185 28.42 25.59 27.19
C VAL A 185 29.21 26.52 28.06
N PHE A 186 28.88 27.81 28.02
CA PHE A 186 29.54 28.85 28.83
C PHE A 186 28.52 29.53 29.73
N SER A 187 28.94 29.98 30.91
CA SER A 187 28.09 30.82 31.76
C SER A 187 27.88 32.17 31.11
N ALA A 188 26.64 32.58 30.86
CA ALA A 188 26.35 33.90 30.30
C ALA A 188 26.69 35.03 31.29
N LYS A 189 26.77 34.73 32.59
CA LYS A 189 27.13 35.72 33.64
C LYS A 189 28.63 35.94 33.72
N THR A 190 29.44 34.89 33.65
CA THR A 190 30.88 34.97 33.86
C THR A 190 31.69 34.90 32.55
N GLY A 191 31.16 34.31 31.48
CA GLY A 191 31.85 34.04 30.26
C GLY A 191 32.75 32.80 30.32
N GLN A 192 32.75 32.02 31.41
CA GLN A 192 33.61 30.85 31.60
C GLN A 192 32.98 29.61 31.05
N LEU A 193 33.79 28.68 30.53
CA LEU A 193 33.38 27.36 30.10
C LEU A 193 32.86 26.57 31.30
N ILE A 194 31.70 25.91 31.14
CA ILE A 194 31.10 25.03 32.13
C ILE A 194 31.63 23.61 31.92
N GLU A 195 32.34 23.09 32.92
CA GLU A 195 32.90 21.76 32.92
C GLU A 195 32.19 20.84 33.93
N GLU A 196 31.31 21.38 34.79
CA GLU A 196 30.58 20.64 35.79
C GLU A 196 29.58 19.69 35.14
N GLN A 197 29.87 18.38 35.20
CA GLN A 197 29.03 17.38 34.52
C GLN A 197 27.58 17.34 35.01
N LYS A 198 27.37 17.59 36.31
CA LYS A 198 26.00 17.61 36.87
C LYS A 198 25.18 18.76 36.29
N LEU A 199 25.76 19.92 36.14
CA LEU A 199 25.11 21.08 35.54
C LEU A 199 24.85 20.83 34.04
N LEU A 200 25.82 20.26 33.31
CA LEU A 200 25.66 19.92 31.90
C LEU A 200 24.55 18.90 31.69
N ARG A 201 24.42 17.88 32.56
CA ARG A 201 23.31 16.92 32.51
C ARG A 201 21.97 17.59 32.79
N ASN A 202 21.89 18.42 33.81
CA ASN A 202 20.65 19.14 34.12
C ASN A 202 20.23 20.05 32.94
N ILE A 203 21.15 20.66 32.21
CA ILE A 203 20.86 21.46 31.01
C ILE A 203 20.42 20.53 29.88
N ALA A 204 21.09 19.38 29.68
CA ALA A 204 20.71 18.40 28.66
C ALA A 204 19.33 17.76 28.92
N ASP A 205 18.93 17.60 30.17
CA ASP A 205 17.64 17.08 30.57
C ASP A 205 16.47 18.07 30.36
N THR A 206 16.77 19.36 30.01
CA THR A 206 15.72 20.31 29.60
C THR A 206 15.22 20.03 28.20
N ASP A 207 14.11 20.58 27.81
CA ASP A 207 13.54 20.42 26.45
C ASP A 207 14.19 21.33 25.39
N THR A 208 15.47 21.65 25.56
CA THR A 208 16.22 22.49 24.60
C THR A 208 16.26 21.86 23.21
N SER A 209 16.26 22.68 22.18
CA SER A 209 16.43 22.24 20.78
C SER A 209 17.76 21.51 20.53
N GLN A 210 18.72 21.61 21.43
CA GLN A 210 20.03 20.96 21.37
C GLN A 210 20.02 19.52 21.95
N ASN A 211 18.90 19.02 22.49
CA ASN A 211 18.81 17.66 23.07
C ASN A 211 19.20 16.53 22.11
N THR A 212 19.15 16.79 20.80
CA THR A 212 19.56 15.81 19.79
C THR A 212 21.10 15.69 19.70
N LEU A 213 21.83 16.57 20.38
CA LEU A 213 23.29 16.55 20.46
C LEU A 213 23.70 15.94 21.79
N ASP A 214 24.75 15.12 21.76
CA ASP A 214 25.32 14.49 22.94
C ASP A 214 26.16 15.51 23.71
N PHE A 215 25.60 16.04 24.81
CA PHE A 215 26.33 16.99 25.69
C PHE A 215 27.59 16.38 26.30
N GLU A 216 27.73 15.08 26.41
CA GLU A 216 28.99 14.42 26.86
C GLU A 216 30.10 14.54 25.81
N TYR A 217 29.75 14.91 24.57
CA TYR A 217 30.70 15.03 23.46
C TYR A 217 31.76 16.10 23.70
N ILE A 218 31.47 17.09 24.51
CA ILE A 218 32.47 18.14 24.95
C ILE A 218 33.76 17.51 25.47
N PHE A 219 33.63 16.44 26.27
CA PHE A 219 34.81 15.74 26.82
C PHE A 219 35.50 14.84 25.80
N ARG A 220 34.75 14.30 24.86
CA ARG A 220 35.29 13.54 23.73
C ARG A 220 36.03 14.42 22.75
N LEU A 221 35.55 15.64 22.48
CA LEU A 221 36.24 16.63 21.67
C LEU A 221 37.62 16.99 22.26
N ARG A 222 37.77 17.16 23.57
CA ARG A 222 39.06 17.36 24.21
C ARG A 222 40.06 16.21 24.03
N LYS A 223 39.54 14.95 23.96
CA LYS A 223 40.38 13.76 23.70
C LYS A 223 40.62 13.54 22.21
N THR A 224 39.69 13.97 21.34
CA THR A 224 39.76 13.70 19.90
C THR A 224 40.41 14.82 19.11
N VAL A 225 40.48 16.05 19.65
CA VAL A 225 41.19 17.17 19.03
C VAL A 225 42.71 16.87 18.85
N SER A 226 43.25 15.96 19.65
CA SER A 226 44.62 15.43 19.41
C SER A 226 44.71 14.45 18.22
N ASN A 227 43.59 14.00 17.66
CA ASN A 227 43.51 12.99 16.57
C ASN A 227 42.50 13.35 15.47
N ILE A 228 41.96 14.57 15.42
CA ILE A 228 41.13 14.99 14.28
C ILE A 228 42.10 15.24 13.11
N ASP A 229 42.03 14.39 12.12
CA ASP A 229 42.52 14.69 10.78
C ASP A 229 41.95 16.06 10.37
N GLU A 230 42.83 17.00 10.02
CA GLU A 230 42.51 18.38 9.61
C GLU A 230 41.53 18.46 8.40
N SER A 231 41.23 17.36 7.79
CA SER A 231 40.16 17.19 6.79
C SER A 231 38.85 16.75 7.44
N GLY A 232 38.11 17.63 8.13
CA GLY A 232 36.77 17.37 8.64
C GLY A 232 35.86 16.73 7.56
N SER A 233 36.06 15.43 7.29
CA SER A 233 35.28 14.73 6.27
C SER A 233 33.85 14.49 6.80
N LEU A 234 32.87 14.89 6.04
CA LEU A 234 31.47 14.51 6.28
C LEU A 234 31.38 13.02 6.56
N LYS A 235 30.63 12.62 7.59
CA LYS A 235 30.29 11.21 7.80
C LYS A 235 29.71 10.64 6.52
N ALA A 236 30.16 9.47 6.12
CA ALA A 236 29.79 8.84 4.86
C ALA A 236 28.29 8.64 4.78
N VAL A 237 27.65 9.36 3.87
CA VAL A 237 26.24 9.21 3.52
C VAL A 237 26.14 8.17 2.42
N VAL A 238 25.29 7.17 2.60
CA VAL A 238 25.12 6.09 1.63
C VAL A 238 24.02 6.46 0.64
N GLU A 239 24.40 6.62 -0.62
CA GLU A 239 23.43 6.84 -1.69
C GLU A 239 22.65 5.56 -2.01
N VAL A 240 21.36 5.72 -2.36
CA VAL A 240 20.55 4.64 -2.90
C VAL A 240 21.16 4.15 -4.21
N GLN A 241 21.55 2.88 -4.23
CA GLN A 241 22.14 2.22 -5.38
C GLN A 241 21.11 1.29 -6.05
N HIS A 242 21.20 1.14 -7.35
CA HIS A 242 20.47 0.12 -8.10
C HIS A 242 21.33 -1.13 -8.33
N GLY A 243 20.72 -2.21 -8.79
CA GLY A 243 21.42 -3.43 -9.15
C GLY A 243 22.38 -3.24 -10.34
N ASP A 244 23.40 -4.09 -10.44
CA ASP A 244 24.37 -4.08 -11.51
C ASP A 244 23.89 -4.90 -12.70
N SER A 245 23.06 -5.90 -12.47
CA SER A 245 22.50 -6.77 -13.49
C SER A 245 20.98 -6.85 -13.36
N TRP A 246 20.33 -7.38 -14.39
CA TRP A 246 18.90 -7.63 -14.33
C TRP A 246 18.51 -8.62 -13.21
N ALA A 247 19.35 -9.63 -12.97
CA ALA A 247 19.13 -10.66 -11.95
C ALA A 247 19.50 -10.21 -10.51
N ASP A 248 19.81 -8.94 -10.31
CA ASP A 248 20.14 -8.39 -9.00
C ASP A 248 18.86 -8.10 -8.19
N TYR A 249 18.85 -8.43 -6.89
CA TYR A 249 17.74 -8.16 -5.99
C TYR A 249 17.67 -6.71 -5.48
N ARG A 250 18.74 -5.93 -5.65
CA ARG A 250 18.73 -4.49 -5.39
C ARG A 250 17.70 -3.78 -6.29
N PRO A 251 17.38 -2.51 -6.05
CA PRO A 251 16.48 -1.73 -6.89
C PRO A 251 16.77 -1.90 -8.37
N ALA A 252 15.74 -2.00 -9.21
CA ALA A 252 15.92 -2.21 -10.64
C ALA A 252 16.75 -1.09 -11.28
N ARG A 253 17.63 -1.45 -12.24
CA ARG A 253 18.31 -0.45 -13.07
C ARG A 253 17.28 0.44 -13.78
N PRO A 254 17.53 1.73 -13.99
CA PRO A 254 16.59 2.62 -14.67
C PRO A 254 16.10 2.11 -16.03
N LYS A 255 16.95 1.36 -16.78
CA LYS A 255 16.59 0.75 -18.06
C LYS A 255 15.65 -0.45 -17.94
N ASP A 256 15.64 -1.12 -16.77
CA ASP A 256 14.80 -2.28 -16.48
C ASP A 256 13.53 -1.90 -15.67
N PHE A 257 13.36 -0.62 -15.40
CA PHE A 257 12.19 -0.12 -14.68
C PHE A 257 10.97 -0.09 -15.59
N VAL A 258 9.89 -0.71 -15.12
CA VAL A 258 8.66 -0.90 -15.90
C VAL A 258 7.50 -0.13 -15.29
N GLY A 259 6.66 0.43 -16.17
CA GLY A 259 5.39 1.01 -15.79
C GLY A 259 5.49 2.24 -14.88
N ARG A 260 4.56 2.36 -13.94
CA ARG A 260 4.47 3.45 -12.97
C ARG A 260 4.41 4.85 -13.61
N GLN A 261 3.90 4.98 -14.83
CA GLN A 261 3.89 6.26 -15.58
C GLN A 261 3.18 7.37 -14.81
N LYS A 262 2.07 7.03 -14.11
CA LYS A 262 1.34 7.99 -13.29
C LYS A 262 2.22 8.54 -12.16
N ALA A 263 2.85 7.68 -11.38
CA ALA A 263 3.74 8.08 -10.28
C ALA A 263 4.93 8.90 -10.76
N GLN A 264 5.58 8.47 -11.86
CA GLN A 264 6.68 9.22 -12.47
C GLN A 264 6.24 10.62 -12.94
N THR A 265 5.05 10.73 -13.53
CA THR A 265 4.51 11.99 -14.01
C THR A 265 4.14 12.89 -12.83
N GLN A 266 3.50 12.35 -11.79
CA GLN A 266 3.14 13.09 -10.59
C GLN A 266 4.38 13.67 -9.89
N LEU A 267 5.48 12.91 -9.77
CA LEU A 267 6.74 13.40 -9.18
C LEU A 267 7.34 14.56 -9.99
N ILE A 268 7.40 14.43 -11.30
CA ILE A 268 7.93 15.50 -12.15
C ILE A 268 7.03 16.76 -12.08
N HIS A 269 5.70 16.60 -12.13
CA HIS A 269 4.77 17.74 -12.00
C HIS A 269 4.92 18.42 -10.64
N PHE A 270 5.07 17.65 -9.56
CA PHE A 270 5.30 18.23 -8.23
C PHE A 270 6.59 19.08 -8.21
N LEU A 271 7.69 18.60 -8.79
CA LEU A 271 8.93 19.39 -8.92
C LEU A 271 8.75 20.63 -9.81
N GLU A 272 7.97 20.52 -10.89
CA GLU A 272 7.61 21.66 -11.74
C GLU A 272 6.74 22.68 -11.00
N ASP A 273 5.82 22.24 -10.17
CA ASP A 273 4.95 23.12 -9.37
C ASP A 273 5.75 23.87 -8.30
N VAL A 274 6.70 23.21 -7.63
CA VAL A 274 7.66 23.87 -6.73
C VAL A 274 8.48 24.91 -7.48
N GLN A 275 9.03 24.55 -8.67
CA GLN A 275 9.81 25.47 -9.51
C GLN A 275 9.02 26.74 -9.88
N ARG A 276 7.72 26.60 -10.13
CA ARG A 276 6.83 27.69 -10.52
C ARG A 276 6.16 28.40 -9.35
N LYS A 277 6.41 27.96 -8.11
CA LYS A 277 5.75 28.43 -6.89
C LYS A 277 4.22 28.23 -6.88
N ASN A 278 3.74 27.20 -7.59
CA ASN A 278 2.31 26.83 -7.63
C ASN A 278 1.85 26.07 -6.37
N THR A 279 2.78 25.60 -5.55
CA THR A 279 2.50 24.88 -4.31
C THR A 279 3.38 25.38 -3.17
N SER A 280 2.81 25.43 -1.97
CA SER A 280 3.54 25.69 -0.72
C SER A 280 4.18 24.42 -0.15
N THR A 281 3.74 23.23 -0.59
CA THR A 281 4.25 21.94 -0.13
C THR A 281 5.69 21.74 -0.61
N ARG A 282 6.56 21.30 0.30
CA ARG A 282 7.99 21.01 0.02
C ARG A 282 8.37 19.57 0.37
N VAL A 283 7.40 18.78 0.80
CA VAL A 283 7.60 17.40 1.23
C VAL A 283 6.73 16.47 0.40
N PHE A 284 7.26 15.32 0.02
CA PHE A 284 6.47 14.24 -0.55
C PHE A 284 6.81 12.88 0.07
N ALA A 285 5.83 11.98 0.07
CA ALA A 285 5.98 10.61 0.49
C ALA A 285 5.70 9.65 -0.67
N ILE A 286 6.57 8.65 -0.87
CA ILE A 286 6.32 7.51 -1.74
C ILE A 286 5.91 6.34 -0.83
N THR A 287 4.62 6.00 -0.85
CA THR A 287 4.06 4.94 -0.01
C THR A 287 3.81 3.66 -0.81
N GLY A 288 3.75 2.54 -0.15
CA GLY A 288 3.47 1.22 -0.75
C GLY A 288 4.12 0.10 0.04
N ASP A 289 3.55 -1.10 -0.06
CA ASP A 289 4.04 -2.29 0.65
C ASP A 289 5.49 -2.63 0.29
N SER A 290 6.11 -3.53 1.08
CA SER A 290 7.46 -4.01 0.78
C SER A 290 7.53 -4.61 -0.63
N GLY A 291 8.60 -4.29 -1.36
CA GLY A 291 8.83 -4.82 -2.71
C GLY A 291 7.95 -4.23 -3.83
N MET A 292 7.16 -3.16 -3.57
CA MET A 292 6.38 -2.46 -4.61
C MET A 292 7.23 -1.61 -5.57
N GLY A 293 8.53 -1.51 -5.33
CA GLY A 293 9.47 -0.82 -6.21
C GLY A 293 9.68 0.67 -5.89
N LYS A 294 9.49 1.09 -4.62
CA LYS A 294 9.75 2.46 -4.16
C LYS A 294 11.18 2.93 -4.50
N SER A 295 12.18 2.18 -4.08
CA SER A 295 13.60 2.47 -4.36
C SER A 295 13.92 2.44 -5.86
N SER A 296 13.27 1.55 -6.61
CA SER A 296 13.42 1.50 -8.09
C SER A 296 12.81 2.73 -8.76
N LEU A 297 11.69 3.27 -8.25
CA LEU A 297 11.11 4.53 -8.73
C LEU A 297 12.04 5.71 -8.44
N ILE A 298 12.67 5.73 -7.26
CA ILE A 298 13.68 6.75 -6.90
C ILE A 298 14.86 6.70 -7.87
N ALA A 299 15.41 5.52 -8.15
CA ALA A 299 16.48 5.34 -9.12
C ALA A 299 16.07 5.81 -10.52
N LYS A 300 14.83 5.51 -10.93
CA LYS A 300 14.26 5.96 -12.21
C LYS A 300 14.06 7.47 -12.27
N LEU A 301 13.61 8.10 -11.18
CA LEU A 301 13.49 9.55 -11.10
C LEU A 301 14.85 10.24 -11.24
N ARG A 302 15.88 9.74 -10.53
CA ARG A 302 17.27 10.22 -10.65
C ARG A 302 17.79 10.16 -12.09
N ASP A 303 17.51 9.07 -12.79
CA ASP A 303 17.87 8.91 -14.21
C ASP A 303 17.10 9.88 -15.11
N ARG A 304 15.79 10.00 -14.89
CA ARG A 304 14.91 10.84 -15.69
C ARG A 304 15.28 12.32 -15.62
N VAL A 305 15.66 12.82 -14.45
CA VAL A 305 16.07 14.24 -14.30
C VAL A 305 17.42 14.55 -14.94
N ARG A 306 18.25 13.54 -15.21
CA ARG A 306 19.51 13.71 -15.97
C ARG A 306 19.31 13.92 -17.46
N ASN A 307 18.11 13.68 -17.98
CA ASN A 307 17.79 13.90 -19.38
C ASN A 307 17.90 15.38 -19.75
N GLN A 308 18.17 15.66 -21.04
CA GLN A 308 18.40 17.01 -21.56
C GLN A 308 17.29 18.01 -21.17
N ARG A 309 16.04 17.56 -21.07
CA ARG A 309 14.88 18.39 -20.71
C ARG A 309 14.93 18.91 -19.27
N TYR A 310 15.47 18.12 -18.31
CA TYR A 310 15.37 18.38 -16.89
C TYR A 310 16.73 18.65 -16.21
N ARG A 311 17.85 18.23 -16.78
CA ARG A 311 19.19 18.25 -16.17
C ARG A 311 19.68 19.60 -15.67
N ARG A 312 19.10 20.71 -16.14
CA ARG A 312 19.42 22.07 -15.67
C ARG A 312 18.39 22.64 -14.72
N LYS A 313 17.26 21.92 -14.51
CA LYS A 313 16.13 22.36 -13.70
C LYS A 313 16.03 21.61 -12.39
N PHE A 314 16.28 20.31 -12.40
CA PHE A 314 16.08 19.42 -11.28
C PHE A 314 17.33 18.61 -10.96
N PHE A 315 17.71 18.61 -9.69
CA PHE A 315 18.74 17.73 -9.16
C PHE A 315 18.08 16.82 -8.11
N VAL A 316 18.25 15.51 -8.22
CA VAL A 316 17.69 14.55 -7.27
C VAL A 316 18.81 13.72 -6.66
N TYR A 317 18.88 13.77 -5.34
CA TYR A 317 19.78 12.98 -4.52
C TYR A 317 18.97 12.06 -3.62
N ALA A 318 19.40 10.84 -3.42
CA ALA A 318 18.67 9.88 -2.60
C ALA A 318 19.63 9.11 -1.70
N VAL A 319 19.27 8.99 -0.44
CA VAL A 319 20.08 8.36 0.61
C VAL A 319 19.33 7.20 1.24
N ASP A 320 20.07 6.18 1.67
CA ASP A 320 19.55 5.02 2.38
C ASP A 320 19.64 5.25 3.89
N VAL A 321 18.49 5.45 4.55
CA VAL A 321 18.48 5.75 6.00
C VAL A 321 18.89 4.58 6.88
N ARG A 322 19.00 3.37 6.34
CA ARG A 322 19.52 2.21 7.08
C ARG A 322 20.98 2.41 7.51
N ALA A 323 21.70 3.31 6.86
CA ALA A 323 23.05 3.72 7.26
C ALA A 323 23.07 4.72 8.43
N ALA A 324 21.91 5.22 8.87
CA ALA A 324 21.84 6.17 9.97
C ALA A 324 22.25 5.51 11.30
N THR A 325 23.08 6.22 12.06
CA THR A 325 23.53 5.79 13.39
C THR A 325 23.10 6.78 14.47
N ASN A 326 22.87 8.03 14.10
CA ASN A 326 22.50 9.12 15.01
C ASN A 326 21.79 10.25 14.24
N ALA A 327 21.28 11.24 14.97
CA ALA A 327 20.53 12.37 14.44
C ALA A 327 21.31 13.21 13.43
N SER A 328 22.65 13.31 13.54
CA SER A 328 23.48 14.07 12.60
C SER A 328 23.46 13.52 11.18
N TYR A 329 23.02 12.25 10.98
CA TYR A 329 22.86 11.65 9.65
C TYR A 329 21.92 12.46 8.75
N MET A 330 20.84 13.02 9.31
CA MET A 330 19.88 13.81 8.54
C MET A 330 20.52 15.10 7.99
N PHE A 331 21.32 15.77 8.82
CA PHE A 331 22.05 16.99 8.43
C PHE A 331 23.20 16.68 7.47
N SER A 332 23.93 15.59 7.69
CA SER A 332 24.98 15.12 6.78
C SER A 332 24.39 14.78 5.40
N SER A 333 23.20 14.18 5.37
CA SER A 333 22.49 13.86 4.12
C SER A 333 22.06 15.13 3.38
N LEU A 334 21.54 16.13 4.10
CA LEU A 334 21.18 17.43 3.53
C LEU A 334 22.41 18.11 2.95
N LEU A 335 23.48 18.23 3.73
CA LEU A 335 24.70 18.90 3.31
C LEU A 335 25.35 18.17 2.12
N SER A 336 25.40 16.85 2.14
CA SER A 336 25.87 16.04 1.01
C SER A 336 25.05 16.29 -0.25
N CYS A 337 23.72 16.38 -0.12
CA CYS A 337 22.84 16.71 -1.24
C CYS A 337 23.18 18.10 -1.83
N LEU A 338 23.28 19.12 -1.00
CA LEU A 338 23.55 20.50 -1.44
C LEU A 338 24.95 20.62 -2.08
N ARG A 339 25.98 20.01 -1.46
CA ARG A 339 27.35 19.99 -2.01
C ARG A 339 27.40 19.25 -3.36
N ASN A 340 26.74 18.12 -3.48
CA ASN A 340 26.64 17.41 -4.75
C ASN A 340 25.85 18.21 -5.79
N ALA A 341 24.76 18.87 -5.41
CA ALA A 341 24.01 19.75 -6.30
C ALA A 341 24.90 20.90 -6.82
N SER A 342 25.68 21.53 -5.93
CA SER A 342 26.64 22.58 -6.29
C SER A 342 27.68 22.11 -7.31
N ARG A 343 28.27 20.93 -7.10
CA ARG A 343 29.23 20.31 -8.05
C ARG A 343 28.60 20.07 -9.44
N HIS A 344 27.29 19.93 -9.51
CA HIS A 344 26.52 19.78 -10.76
C HIS A 344 25.98 21.11 -11.31
N GLY A 345 26.40 22.26 -10.76
CA GLY A 345 26.05 23.61 -11.23
C GLY A 345 24.71 24.15 -10.71
N PHE A 346 24.15 23.54 -9.66
CA PHE A 346 22.95 24.03 -8.98
C PHE A 346 23.32 24.98 -7.83
N GLY A 347 22.49 26.00 -7.61
CA GLY A 347 22.71 27.00 -6.58
C GLY A 347 24.01 27.79 -6.79
N LYS A 348 24.78 27.98 -5.72
CA LYS A 348 26.05 28.74 -5.70
C LYS A 348 27.24 27.77 -5.83
N ASN A 349 28.29 28.15 -6.56
CA ASN A 349 29.46 27.30 -6.81
C ASN A 349 30.49 27.32 -5.66
N ASN A 350 30.06 27.18 -4.42
CA ASN A 350 30.97 27.19 -3.28
C ASN A 350 30.66 26.03 -2.32
N THR A 351 31.26 24.88 -2.61
CA THR A 351 30.93 23.62 -1.91
C THR A 351 31.48 23.58 -0.49
N ASP A 352 32.60 24.22 -0.23
CA ASP A 352 33.33 24.07 1.04
C ASP A 352 32.83 25.00 2.15
N GLU A 353 32.12 26.07 1.76
CA GLU A 353 31.49 27.00 2.69
C GLU A 353 30.10 26.57 3.20
N LEU A 354 29.50 25.50 2.61
CA LEU A 354 28.19 25.05 3.06
C LEU A 354 28.31 24.41 4.45
N LYS A 355 27.72 25.08 5.45
CA LYS A 355 27.69 24.65 6.84
C LYS A 355 26.28 24.77 7.40
N ILE A 356 25.86 23.82 8.21
CA ILE A 356 24.64 23.89 9.01
C ILE A 356 25.06 24.31 10.42
N CYS A 357 24.86 25.56 10.75
CA CYS A 357 25.34 26.09 12.05
C CYS A 357 24.34 25.82 13.18
N ASN A 358 23.11 25.44 12.86
CA ASN A 358 22.05 25.25 13.83
C ASN A 358 21.16 24.05 13.49
N THR A 359 20.95 23.16 14.45
CA THR A 359 20.12 21.94 14.27
C THR A 359 18.63 22.22 14.32
N SER A 360 18.19 23.26 15.03
CA SER A 360 16.77 23.61 15.14
C SER A 360 16.23 24.20 13.84
N GLU A 361 17.04 25.02 13.17
CA GLU A 361 16.66 25.74 11.95
C GLU A 361 17.80 25.66 10.93
N PRO A 362 18.02 24.51 10.33
CA PRO A 362 19.16 24.27 9.46
C PRO A 362 19.14 25.17 8.21
N PHE A 363 17.97 25.64 7.79
CA PHE A 363 17.79 26.48 6.61
C PHE A 363 18.01 27.99 6.89
N GLU A 364 18.22 28.39 8.12
CA GLU A 364 18.57 29.78 8.48
C GLU A 364 20.08 30.02 8.50
N SER A 365 20.89 28.98 8.39
CA SER A 365 22.34 29.13 8.26
C SER A 365 22.69 29.94 7.01
N ARG A 366 23.46 31.03 7.14
CA ARG A 366 23.73 31.99 6.06
C ARG A 366 24.16 31.33 4.75
N SER A 367 25.09 30.37 4.82
CA SER A 367 25.58 29.66 3.64
C SER A 367 24.48 28.83 2.95
N ILE A 368 23.53 28.29 3.72
CA ILE A 368 22.38 27.57 3.19
C ILE A 368 21.36 28.52 2.57
N VAL A 369 21.04 29.63 3.25
CA VAL A 369 20.16 30.70 2.72
C VAL A 369 20.68 31.18 1.36
N ASP A 370 21.96 31.60 1.30
CA ASP A 370 22.58 32.05 0.05
C ASP A 370 22.50 31.02 -1.07
N PHE A 371 22.63 29.74 -0.74
CA PHE A 371 22.51 28.64 -1.70
C PHE A 371 21.07 28.48 -2.20
N LEU A 372 20.09 28.53 -1.30
CA LEU A 372 18.67 28.39 -1.62
C LEU A 372 18.16 29.58 -2.46
N ASP A 373 18.58 30.80 -2.12
CA ASP A 373 18.28 32.00 -2.90
C ASP A 373 18.85 31.91 -4.33
N ALA A 374 20.06 31.37 -4.45
CA ALA A 374 20.66 31.14 -5.77
C ALA A 374 19.91 30.07 -6.59
N LEU A 375 19.33 29.02 -5.95
CA LEU A 375 18.45 28.07 -6.62
C LEU A 375 17.20 28.76 -7.15
N GLU A 376 16.60 29.62 -6.34
CA GLU A 376 15.40 30.35 -6.70
C GLU A 376 15.65 31.32 -7.87
N ALA A 377 16.73 32.08 -7.81
CA ALA A 377 17.12 33.00 -8.86
C ALA A 377 17.37 32.30 -10.21
N LYS A 378 17.94 31.09 -10.17
CA LYS A 378 18.19 30.25 -11.36
C LYS A 378 17.00 29.39 -11.75
N LYS A 379 15.87 29.44 -11.03
CA LYS A 379 14.70 28.56 -11.21
C LYS A 379 15.09 27.08 -11.22
N GLN A 380 15.96 26.68 -10.33
CA GLN A 380 16.41 25.31 -10.10
C GLN A 380 15.73 24.73 -8.89
N VAL A 381 15.53 23.42 -8.85
CA VAL A 381 15.00 22.69 -7.69
C VAL A 381 15.96 21.56 -7.33
N VAL A 382 16.30 21.48 -6.07
CA VAL A 382 17.07 20.38 -5.48
C VAL A 382 16.11 19.50 -4.68
N CYS A 383 16.20 18.20 -4.87
CA CYS A 383 15.36 17.21 -4.17
C CYS A 383 16.23 16.19 -3.46
N LEU A 384 16.07 16.07 -2.15
CA LEU A 384 16.67 15.03 -1.32
C LEU A 384 15.62 14.01 -0.94
N ILE A 385 15.90 12.72 -1.17
CA ILE A 385 14.97 11.62 -0.88
C ILE A 385 15.60 10.67 0.14
N PHE A 386 14.86 10.38 1.20
CA PHE A 386 15.22 9.40 2.22
C PHE A 386 14.51 8.08 1.94
N ASP A 387 15.25 7.05 1.52
CA ASP A 387 14.71 5.71 1.25
C ASP A 387 14.75 4.84 2.51
N GLN A 388 13.82 3.88 2.63
CA GLN A 388 13.63 2.99 3.78
C GLN A 388 13.33 3.75 5.10
N PHE A 389 12.53 4.80 5.00
CA PHE A 389 12.29 5.74 6.09
C PHE A 389 11.60 5.11 7.31
N GLU A 390 10.84 4.03 7.12
CA GLU A 390 10.20 3.24 8.18
C GLU A 390 11.19 2.66 9.19
N GLU A 391 12.45 2.46 8.82
CA GLU A 391 13.47 1.93 9.74
C GLU A 391 13.74 2.88 10.91
N LEU A 392 13.54 4.18 10.71
CA LEU A 392 13.81 5.18 11.74
C LEU A 392 12.83 5.10 12.92
N TYR A 393 11.60 4.66 12.71
CA TYR A 393 10.64 4.54 13.81
C TYR A 393 10.53 3.11 14.34
N SER A 394 10.86 2.11 13.53
CA SER A 394 10.76 0.70 13.94
C SER A 394 11.79 0.32 15.01
N LYS A 395 12.81 1.15 15.19
CA LYS A 395 13.91 0.95 16.14
C LYS A 395 13.98 2.07 17.14
N THR A 396 13.97 1.72 18.41
CA THR A 396 13.99 2.69 19.52
C THR A 396 15.25 3.55 19.50
N GLU A 397 16.39 2.99 19.14
CA GLU A 397 17.68 3.70 19.05
C GLU A 397 17.74 4.72 17.89
N LEU A 398 16.91 4.59 16.86
CA LEU A 398 16.83 5.51 15.72
C LEU A 398 15.66 6.51 15.84
N PHE A 399 14.88 6.44 16.91
CA PHE A 399 13.71 7.32 17.05
C PHE A 399 14.10 8.81 17.13
N SER A 400 15.24 9.14 17.72
CA SER A 400 15.79 10.50 17.72
C SER A 400 16.07 11.01 16.30
N VAL A 401 16.53 10.15 15.40
CA VAL A 401 16.73 10.46 13.97
C VAL A 401 15.40 10.77 13.30
N PHE A 402 14.35 9.99 13.62
CA PHE A 402 12.99 10.24 13.12
C PHE A 402 12.45 11.62 13.57
N GLU A 403 12.66 11.99 14.83
CA GLU A 403 12.27 13.31 15.37
C GLU A 403 12.99 14.47 14.65
N VAL A 404 14.28 14.31 14.37
CA VAL A 404 15.05 15.31 13.62
C VAL A 404 14.57 15.38 12.17
N ALA A 405 14.28 14.24 11.54
CA ALA A 405 13.72 14.19 10.19
C ALA A 405 12.39 14.95 10.10
N GLN A 406 11.49 14.74 11.05
CA GLN A 406 10.20 15.44 11.09
C GLN A 406 10.40 16.96 11.17
N ARG A 407 11.26 17.43 12.08
CA ARG A 407 11.58 18.85 12.20
C ARG A 407 12.17 19.41 10.90
N LEU A 408 13.08 18.68 10.28
CA LEU A 408 13.69 19.06 9.01
C LEU A 408 12.62 19.22 7.91
N PHE A 409 11.63 18.31 7.84
CA PHE A 409 10.54 18.38 6.87
C PHE A 409 9.63 19.59 7.10
N LEU A 410 9.28 19.88 8.35
CA LEU A 410 8.48 21.05 8.73
C LEU A 410 9.23 22.35 8.43
N SER A 411 10.51 22.45 8.79
CA SER A 411 11.36 23.59 8.49
C SER A 411 11.51 23.85 6.99
N ALA A 412 11.65 22.79 6.16
CA ALA A 412 11.69 22.92 4.71
C ALA A 412 10.38 23.49 4.14
N THR A 413 9.24 23.09 4.71
CA THR A 413 7.92 23.60 4.31
C THR A 413 7.78 25.08 4.71
N SER A 414 8.24 25.47 5.91
CA SER A 414 8.20 26.85 6.40
C SER A 414 9.11 27.77 5.58
N ALA A 415 10.29 27.31 5.19
CA ALA A 415 11.25 28.06 4.38
C ALA A 415 10.74 28.35 2.95
N GLN A 416 9.84 27.54 2.42
CA GLN A 416 9.24 27.65 1.08
C GLN A 416 10.25 27.87 -0.06
N SER A 417 11.46 27.40 0.11
CA SER A 417 12.54 27.49 -0.87
C SER A 417 12.37 26.46 -2.01
N ASN A 418 13.27 26.49 -2.98
CA ASN A 418 13.33 25.49 -4.07
C ASN A 418 14.06 24.21 -3.66
N LEU A 419 14.03 23.86 -2.38
CA LEU A 419 14.45 22.57 -1.85
C LEU A 419 13.23 21.71 -1.55
N VAL A 420 13.26 20.47 -2.03
CA VAL A 420 12.22 19.48 -1.82
C VAL A 420 12.79 18.31 -1.03
N LEU A 421 12.08 17.87 -0.02
CA LEU A 421 12.42 16.68 0.75
C LEU A 421 11.42 15.58 0.45
N GLY A 422 11.90 14.39 0.16
CA GLY A 422 11.07 13.21 -0.09
C GLY A 422 11.45 12.06 0.83
N PHE A 423 10.53 11.15 1.08
CA PHE A 423 10.84 9.92 1.77
C PHE A 423 10.02 8.74 1.22
N ALA A 424 10.59 7.54 1.27
CA ALA A 424 9.91 6.32 0.92
C ALA A 424 9.47 5.59 2.19
N TRP A 425 8.18 5.26 2.27
CA TRP A 425 7.53 4.68 3.44
C TRP A 425 6.82 3.37 3.12
N LYS A 426 6.95 2.38 3.99
CA LYS A 426 6.27 1.11 3.88
C LYS A 426 4.86 1.20 4.45
N SER A 427 3.83 1.02 3.63
CA SER A 427 2.42 1.20 4.04
C SER A 427 1.87 0.07 4.91
N ASP A 428 2.47 -1.14 4.84
CA ASP A 428 2.14 -2.27 5.72
C ASP A 428 2.68 -2.10 7.15
N SER A 429 3.61 -1.18 7.37
CA SER A 429 4.05 -0.79 8.70
C SER A 429 3.07 0.22 9.30
N THR A 430 1.99 -0.27 9.87
CA THR A 430 1.07 0.59 10.63
C THR A 430 1.71 1.05 11.93
N VAL A 431 1.90 2.36 12.06
CA VAL A 431 2.32 2.94 13.34
C VAL A 431 1.19 2.77 14.35
N GLN A 432 1.43 2.05 15.43
CA GLN A 432 0.42 1.86 16.47
C GLN A 432 0.01 3.20 17.10
N GLN A 433 -1.26 3.37 17.43
CA GLN A 433 -1.79 4.62 17.99
C GLN A 433 -1.12 5.06 19.31
N ASN A 434 -0.60 4.13 20.07
CA ASN A 434 0.14 4.39 21.31
C ASN A 434 1.64 4.71 21.08
N HIS A 435 2.12 4.62 19.84
CA HIS A 435 3.52 4.92 19.54
C HIS A 435 3.70 6.42 19.28
N ARG A 436 4.77 7.03 19.79
CA ARG A 436 5.07 8.45 19.62
C ARG A 436 5.10 8.89 18.15
N ALA A 437 5.60 8.04 17.27
CA ALA A 437 5.65 8.30 15.83
C ALA A 437 4.25 8.44 15.17
N TYR A 438 3.18 7.93 15.79
CA TYR A 438 1.83 8.06 15.25
C TYR A 438 1.41 9.53 15.10
N PHE A 439 1.56 10.32 16.15
CA PHE A 439 1.22 11.75 16.12
C PHE A 439 2.14 12.53 15.19
N MET A 440 3.42 12.20 15.20
CA MET A 440 4.41 12.84 14.33
C MET A 440 4.16 12.53 12.86
N TRP A 441 3.77 11.30 12.53
CA TRP A 441 3.38 10.91 11.18
C TRP A 441 2.14 11.68 10.71
N HIS A 442 1.14 11.81 11.58
CA HIS A 442 -0.08 12.56 11.26
C HIS A 442 0.15 14.05 11.13
N SER A 443 1.05 14.65 11.92
CA SER A 443 1.40 16.07 11.77
C SER A 443 2.04 16.41 10.41
N LEU A 444 2.67 15.43 9.76
CA LEU A 444 3.21 15.59 8.41
C LEU A 444 2.15 15.40 7.30
N SER A 445 0.93 14.92 7.61
CA SER A 445 -0.07 14.58 6.59
C SER A 445 -0.52 15.79 5.78
N ASP A 446 -0.69 16.93 6.44
CA ASP A 446 -1.14 18.18 5.83
C ASP A 446 -0.01 18.93 5.07
N HIS A 447 1.24 18.49 5.27
CA HIS A 447 2.42 19.13 4.72
C HIS A 447 3.10 18.33 3.62
N ARG A 448 2.56 17.14 3.24
CA ARG A 448 3.17 16.26 2.25
C ARG A 448 2.25 15.97 1.06
N PHE A 449 2.87 15.84 -0.10
CA PHE A 449 2.25 15.26 -1.28
C PHE A 449 2.48 13.74 -1.28
N GLU A 450 1.43 12.92 -1.41
CA GLU A 450 1.54 11.48 -1.29
C GLU A 450 1.40 10.78 -2.64
N ILE A 451 2.29 9.80 -2.88
CA ILE A 451 2.32 8.97 -4.09
C ILE A 451 2.30 7.51 -3.67
N GLU A 452 1.15 6.89 -3.82
CA GLU A 452 0.96 5.49 -3.48
C GLU A 452 1.36 4.57 -4.64
N LEU A 453 2.25 3.59 -4.36
CA LEU A 453 2.60 2.51 -5.28
C LEU A 453 1.77 1.27 -4.99
N ARG A 454 0.85 0.98 -5.89
CA ARG A 454 0.01 -0.21 -5.84
C ARG A 454 0.64 -1.37 -6.61
N ARG A 455 0.02 -2.54 -6.57
CA ARG A 455 0.44 -3.72 -7.34
C ARG A 455 0.54 -3.42 -8.84
N PHE A 456 1.36 -4.17 -9.56
CA PHE A 456 1.44 -4.09 -11.02
C PHE A 456 0.12 -4.45 -11.67
N ARG A 457 -0.21 -3.71 -12.70
CA ARG A 457 -1.27 -4.08 -13.64
C ARG A 457 -0.81 -5.25 -14.48
N HIS A 458 -1.76 -5.98 -15.05
CA HIS A 458 -1.46 -7.04 -16.02
C HIS A 458 -0.54 -6.53 -17.15
N ALA A 459 -0.78 -5.34 -17.67
CA ALA A 459 0.05 -4.72 -18.70
C ALA A 459 1.49 -4.46 -18.21
N GLU A 460 1.67 -3.95 -16.99
CA GLU A 460 2.97 -3.68 -16.40
C GLU A 460 3.73 -4.99 -16.09
N ALA A 461 3.02 -6.01 -15.57
CA ALA A 461 3.60 -7.34 -15.37
C ALA A 461 4.02 -7.97 -16.72
N SER A 462 3.18 -7.83 -17.75
CA SER A 462 3.48 -8.30 -19.09
C SER A 462 4.69 -7.58 -19.71
N GLU A 463 4.82 -6.28 -19.50
CA GLU A 463 5.99 -5.48 -19.92
C GLU A 463 7.27 -5.93 -19.20
N ALA A 464 7.19 -6.20 -17.88
CA ALA A 464 8.31 -6.71 -17.10
C ALA A 464 8.79 -8.07 -17.61
N ILE A 465 7.88 -8.96 -17.96
CA ILE A 465 8.22 -10.26 -18.56
C ILE A 465 8.83 -10.07 -19.95
N THR A 466 8.38 -9.10 -20.73
CA THR A 466 8.98 -8.80 -22.05
C THR A 466 10.42 -8.33 -21.91
N LEU A 467 10.76 -7.56 -20.88
CA LEU A 467 12.15 -7.23 -20.57
C LEU A 467 12.95 -8.45 -20.12
N PHE A 468 12.33 -9.31 -19.31
CA PHE A 468 12.92 -10.58 -18.93
C PHE A 468 13.23 -11.48 -20.12
N GLU A 469 12.32 -11.61 -21.08
CA GLU A 469 12.52 -12.37 -22.32
C GLU A 469 13.72 -11.83 -23.15
N LYS A 470 13.96 -10.52 -23.13
CA LYS A 470 15.13 -9.91 -23.75
C LYS A 470 16.45 -10.30 -23.08
N GLU A 471 16.47 -10.31 -21.74
CA GLU A 471 17.64 -10.74 -20.97
C GLU A 471 17.88 -12.25 -21.10
N LEU A 472 16.81 -13.04 -21.22
CA LEU A 472 16.87 -14.48 -21.45
C LEU A 472 17.33 -14.85 -22.88
N GLY A 473 17.18 -13.93 -23.84
CA GLY A 473 17.51 -14.17 -25.25
C GLY A 473 16.48 -15.02 -26.00
N GLN A 474 15.38 -15.39 -25.37
CA GLN A 474 14.31 -16.20 -25.97
C GLN A 474 12.94 -15.82 -25.40
N LYS A 475 11.87 -16.09 -26.18
CA LYS A 475 10.50 -15.89 -25.70
C LYS A 475 10.05 -17.02 -24.79
N LEU A 476 9.25 -16.69 -23.80
CA LEU A 476 8.59 -17.68 -22.96
C LEU A 476 7.38 -18.30 -23.68
N LEU A 477 7.10 -19.55 -23.38
CA LEU A 477 5.82 -20.16 -23.74
C LEU A 477 4.65 -19.35 -23.16
N SER A 478 3.60 -19.17 -23.95
CA SER A 478 2.43 -18.35 -23.54
C SER A 478 1.83 -18.79 -22.21
N SER A 479 1.92 -20.05 -21.92
CA SER A 479 1.50 -20.71 -20.68
C SER A 479 2.37 -20.32 -19.50
N LEU A 480 3.69 -20.44 -19.62
CA LEU A 480 4.65 -20.09 -18.57
C LEU A 480 4.59 -18.56 -18.28
N ARG A 481 4.44 -17.76 -19.34
CA ARG A 481 4.23 -16.31 -19.21
C ARG A 481 2.98 -15.99 -18.41
N ARG A 482 1.85 -16.69 -18.69
CA ARG A 482 0.60 -16.52 -17.93
C ARG A 482 0.77 -16.95 -16.48
N GLN A 483 1.41 -18.09 -16.23
CA GLN A 483 1.66 -18.60 -14.89
C GLN A 483 2.50 -17.62 -14.05
N LEU A 484 3.52 -17.00 -14.63
CA LEU A 484 4.31 -15.95 -13.96
C LEU A 484 3.46 -14.75 -13.55
N ILE A 485 2.57 -14.28 -14.44
CA ILE A 485 1.67 -13.16 -14.13
C ILE A 485 0.71 -13.54 -13.01
N GLU A 486 0.10 -14.71 -13.09
CA GLU A 486 -0.88 -15.19 -12.10
C GLU A 486 -0.22 -15.43 -10.74
N ASN A 487 0.92 -16.13 -10.69
CA ASN A 487 1.63 -16.43 -9.44
C ASN A 487 2.26 -15.19 -8.80
N SER A 488 2.64 -14.17 -9.58
CA SER A 488 3.17 -12.92 -9.04
C SER A 488 2.12 -12.09 -8.32
N GLN A 489 0.83 -12.32 -8.58
CA GLN A 489 -0.29 -11.58 -8.00
C GLN A 489 -0.12 -10.04 -8.11
N GLY A 490 0.62 -9.59 -9.12
CA GLY A 490 0.93 -8.19 -9.33
C GLY A 490 2.00 -7.61 -8.40
N TYR A 491 2.65 -8.40 -7.55
CA TYR A 491 3.78 -7.94 -6.76
C TYR A 491 5.07 -7.88 -7.60
N PRO A 492 5.68 -6.70 -7.80
CA PRO A 492 6.89 -6.57 -8.62
C PRO A 492 8.06 -7.44 -8.13
N TRP A 493 8.25 -7.50 -6.80
CA TRP A 493 9.32 -8.30 -6.19
C TRP A 493 9.12 -9.80 -6.42
N LEU A 494 7.88 -10.28 -6.34
CA LEU A 494 7.57 -11.68 -6.54
C LEU A 494 7.74 -12.07 -8.01
N LEU A 495 7.27 -11.23 -8.92
CA LEU A 495 7.48 -11.41 -10.35
C LEU A 495 8.97 -11.49 -10.69
N LYS A 496 9.79 -10.60 -10.10
CA LYS A 496 11.25 -10.62 -10.29
C LYS A 496 11.87 -11.89 -9.73
N LYS A 497 11.50 -12.32 -8.51
CA LYS A 497 12.02 -13.56 -7.89
C LYS A 497 11.72 -14.79 -8.73
N LEU A 498 10.47 -14.94 -9.15
CA LEU A 498 10.03 -16.03 -10.03
C LEU A 498 10.79 -16.01 -11.37
N SER A 499 10.95 -14.84 -11.96
CA SER A 499 11.67 -14.67 -13.23
C SER A 499 13.17 -15.01 -13.11
N ILE A 500 13.82 -14.59 -12.02
CA ILE A 500 15.22 -14.96 -11.75
C ILE A 500 15.35 -16.48 -11.60
N HIS A 501 14.42 -17.10 -10.86
CA HIS A 501 14.41 -18.57 -10.72
C HIS A 501 14.29 -19.26 -12.08
N ILE A 502 13.37 -18.85 -12.94
CA ILE A 502 13.21 -19.40 -14.29
C ILE A 502 14.47 -19.16 -15.13
N TYR A 503 15.08 -17.98 -15.01
CA TYR A 503 16.34 -17.68 -15.68
C TYR A 503 17.44 -18.67 -15.30
N GLU A 504 17.64 -18.89 -14.00
CA GLU A 504 18.66 -19.85 -13.49
C GLU A 504 18.40 -21.28 -13.98
N GLN A 505 17.14 -21.72 -13.98
CA GLN A 505 16.78 -23.08 -14.41
C GLN A 505 17.00 -23.27 -15.92
N ILE A 506 16.61 -22.30 -16.74
CA ILE A 506 16.84 -22.36 -18.19
C ILE A 506 18.33 -22.34 -18.51
N GLN A 507 19.13 -21.51 -17.81
CA GLN A 507 20.57 -21.48 -17.96
C GLN A 507 21.26 -22.80 -17.54
N SER A 508 20.64 -23.54 -16.60
CA SER A 508 21.10 -24.88 -16.21
C SER A 508 20.61 -26.01 -17.16
N GLY A 509 19.91 -25.66 -18.26
CA GLY A 509 19.48 -26.60 -19.29
C GLY A 509 18.08 -27.19 -19.08
N VAL A 510 17.31 -26.75 -18.11
CA VAL A 510 15.92 -27.21 -17.90
C VAL A 510 15.01 -26.61 -18.98
N SER A 511 14.18 -27.43 -19.62
CA SER A 511 13.25 -26.95 -20.65
C SER A 511 12.08 -26.14 -20.06
N GLN A 512 11.53 -25.19 -20.85
CA GLN A 512 10.37 -24.41 -20.39
C GLN A 512 9.14 -25.26 -20.09
N SER A 513 8.96 -26.41 -20.75
CA SER A 513 7.88 -27.36 -20.49
C SER A 513 8.01 -28.00 -19.12
N GLU A 514 9.21 -28.47 -18.75
CA GLU A 514 9.46 -29.01 -17.41
C GLU A 514 9.30 -27.98 -16.28
N LEU A 515 9.54 -26.71 -16.55
CA LEU A 515 9.33 -25.64 -15.55
C LEU A 515 7.87 -25.41 -15.25
N MET A 516 6.96 -25.73 -16.19
CA MET A 516 5.52 -25.60 -15.96
C MET A 516 4.97 -26.66 -15.00
N ASP A 517 5.63 -27.80 -14.92
CA ASP A 517 5.24 -28.90 -14.05
C ASP A 517 5.74 -28.73 -12.60
N LYS A 518 6.62 -27.78 -12.36
CA LYS A 518 7.17 -27.49 -11.01
C LYS A 518 6.38 -26.37 -10.36
N ALA A 519 6.01 -26.56 -9.10
CA ALA A 519 5.36 -25.52 -8.31
C ALA A 519 6.24 -24.28 -8.18
N LEU A 520 5.74 -23.13 -8.62
CA LEU A 520 6.39 -21.82 -8.48
C LEU A 520 5.83 -21.13 -7.23
N ASP A 521 6.07 -21.68 -6.05
CA ASP A 521 5.69 -21.06 -4.79
C ASP A 521 6.86 -20.37 -4.09
N VAL A 522 6.55 -19.31 -3.33
CA VAL A 522 7.55 -18.46 -2.67
C VAL A 522 8.34 -19.22 -1.61
N GLU A 523 7.66 -20.09 -0.87
CA GLU A 523 8.29 -20.84 0.22
C GLU A 523 9.34 -21.82 -0.32
N SER A 524 9.02 -22.52 -1.39
CA SER A 524 9.97 -23.41 -2.09
C SER A 524 11.19 -22.64 -2.61
N LEU A 525 11.00 -21.41 -3.10
CA LEU A 525 12.10 -20.57 -3.55
C LEU A 525 13.02 -20.15 -2.39
N PHE A 526 12.46 -19.76 -1.25
CA PHE A 526 13.22 -19.39 -0.07
C PHE A 526 13.94 -20.61 0.56
N LYS A 527 13.24 -21.76 0.62
CA LYS A 527 13.88 -23.03 1.05
C LYS A 527 15.11 -23.35 0.20
N ARG A 528 15.02 -23.18 -1.09
CA ARG A 528 16.13 -23.44 -2.04
C ARG A 528 17.28 -22.46 -1.83
N ASP A 529 17.01 -21.17 -1.57
CA ASP A 529 18.06 -20.20 -1.23
C ASP A 529 18.83 -20.63 0.02
N LEU A 530 18.12 -21.12 1.06
CA LEU A 530 18.74 -21.59 2.29
C LEU A 530 19.47 -22.93 2.13
N GLN A 531 18.99 -23.84 1.28
CA GLN A 531 19.63 -25.12 1.00
C GLN A 531 21.01 -24.99 0.32
N LYS A 532 21.24 -23.87 -0.38
CA LYS A 532 22.53 -23.55 -1.01
C LYS A 532 23.58 -23.06 0.00
N LEU A 533 23.23 -22.90 1.27
CA LEU A 533 24.09 -22.36 2.31
C LEU A 533 24.71 -23.46 3.16
N THR A 534 25.97 -23.25 3.54
CA THR A 534 26.63 -24.04 4.60
C THR A 534 26.00 -23.72 5.96
N GLN A 535 26.26 -24.55 6.96
CA GLN A 535 25.80 -24.32 8.32
C GLN A 535 26.34 -22.99 8.90
N ALA A 536 27.59 -22.66 8.63
CA ALA A 536 28.19 -21.40 9.06
C ALA A 536 27.55 -20.19 8.39
N GLU A 537 27.29 -20.24 7.09
CA GLU A 537 26.58 -19.19 6.36
C GLU A 537 25.14 -19.01 6.85
N ASN A 538 24.42 -20.11 7.15
CA ASN A 538 23.08 -20.03 7.74
C ASN A 538 23.11 -19.38 9.13
N THR A 539 24.11 -19.67 9.95
CA THR A 539 24.27 -19.06 11.28
C THR A 539 24.51 -17.56 11.15
N CYS A 540 25.41 -17.14 10.26
CA CYS A 540 25.68 -15.74 9.96
C CYS A 540 24.43 -15.03 9.42
N LEU A 541 23.70 -15.64 8.47
CA LEU A 541 22.46 -15.09 7.92
C LEU A 541 21.39 -14.87 9.00
N ASN A 542 21.24 -15.84 9.93
CA ASN A 542 20.33 -15.71 11.07
C ASN A 542 20.76 -14.60 12.05
N LEU A 543 22.06 -14.43 12.30
CA LEU A 543 22.58 -13.33 13.09
C LEU A 543 22.21 -11.98 12.46
N ILE A 544 22.48 -11.81 11.18
CA ILE A 544 22.13 -10.59 10.45
C ILE A 544 20.60 -10.37 10.48
N ALA A 545 19.78 -11.42 10.25
CA ALA A 545 18.33 -11.32 10.25
C ALA A 545 17.76 -10.80 11.58
N LYS A 546 18.32 -11.26 12.72
CA LYS A 546 17.91 -10.87 14.07
C LYS A 546 18.27 -9.44 14.42
N SER A 547 19.44 -8.98 14.00
CA SER A 547 20.00 -7.67 14.34
C SER A 547 19.91 -6.64 13.22
N THR A 548 19.10 -6.89 12.19
CA THR A 548 18.94 -6.00 11.00
C THR A 548 18.42 -4.60 11.38
N PRO A 549 19.06 -3.51 10.86
CA PRO A 549 20.32 -3.48 10.12
C PRO A 549 21.51 -3.82 11.03
N ALA A 550 22.15 -4.97 10.76
CA ALA A 550 23.24 -5.48 11.58
C ALA A 550 24.51 -4.66 11.37
N ASP A 551 25.28 -4.47 12.42
CA ASP A 551 26.56 -3.78 12.31
C ASP A 551 27.60 -4.67 11.62
N TRP A 552 28.32 -4.10 10.62
CA TRP A 552 29.31 -4.81 9.81
C TRP A 552 30.42 -5.44 10.68
N PHE A 553 30.98 -4.65 11.60
CA PHE A 553 32.13 -5.09 12.41
C PHE A 553 31.72 -6.18 13.39
N ASN A 554 30.55 -6.06 14.02
CA ASN A 554 30.03 -7.09 14.93
C ASN A 554 29.79 -8.43 14.20
N VAL A 555 29.25 -8.38 12.98
CA VAL A 555 29.02 -9.59 12.18
C VAL A 555 30.33 -10.18 11.68
N LEU A 556 31.27 -9.32 11.26
CA LEU A 556 32.59 -9.73 10.82
C LEU A 556 33.37 -10.47 11.94
N GLU A 557 33.33 -9.92 13.16
CA GLU A 557 33.96 -10.52 14.35
C GLU A 557 33.32 -11.86 14.71
N ALA A 558 31.99 -11.96 14.64
CA ALA A 558 31.24 -13.16 15.02
C ALA A 558 31.32 -14.29 13.98
N SER A 559 31.44 -13.99 12.69
CA SER A 559 31.28 -14.98 11.61
C SER A 559 32.51 -15.14 10.71
N GLY A 560 33.41 -14.17 10.72
CA GLY A 560 34.60 -14.17 9.84
C GLY A 560 34.32 -13.57 8.45
N GLN A 561 35.39 -13.10 7.81
CA GLN A 561 35.33 -12.37 6.54
C GLN A 561 34.82 -13.23 5.39
N ASP A 562 35.30 -14.48 5.29
CA ASP A 562 34.97 -15.35 4.15
C ASP A 562 33.49 -15.71 4.08
N ILE A 563 32.88 -15.98 5.25
CA ILE A 563 31.43 -16.31 5.36
C ILE A 563 30.59 -15.11 4.98
N LEU A 564 30.94 -13.91 5.48
CA LEU A 564 30.21 -12.69 5.18
C LEU A 564 30.32 -12.32 3.70
N HIS A 565 31.52 -12.43 3.09
CA HIS A 565 31.69 -12.22 1.65
C HIS A 565 30.92 -13.24 0.82
N ALA A 566 30.89 -14.51 1.20
CA ALA A 566 30.10 -15.53 0.51
C ALA A 566 28.59 -15.20 0.49
N LEU A 567 28.04 -14.66 1.59
CA LEU A 567 26.64 -14.22 1.63
C LEU A 567 26.37 -12.98 0.76
N LEU A 568 27.33 -12.05 0.68
CA LEU A 568 27.27 -10.89 -0.21
C LEU A 568 27.35 -11.32 -1.68
N ASP A 569 28.25 -12.24 -2.02
CA ASP A 569 28.41 -12.77 -3.39
C ASP A 569 27.18 -13.57 -3.83
N LYS A 570 26.57 -14.31 -2.92
CA LYS A 570 25.26 -14.97 -3.13
C LYS A 570 24.10 -14.00 -3.17
N ARG A 571 24.33 -12.71 -2.92
CA ARG A 571 23.33 -11.62 -2.94
C ARG A 571 22.17 -11.81 -1.98
N LEU A 572 22.37 -12.59 -0.92
CA LEU A 572 21.39 -12.78 0.14
C LEU A 572 21.44 -11.67 1.19
N VAL A 573 22.61 -11.02 1.29
CA VAL A 573 22.86 -9.88 2.16
C VAL A 573 23.23 -8.66 1.32
N ILE A 574 22.75 -7.49 1.72
CA ILE A 574 23.05 -6.19 1.11
C ILE A 574 23.77 -5.34 2.17
N ARG A 575 24.87 -4.70 1.78
CA ARG A 575 25.59 -3.75 2.60
C ARG A 575 25.16 -2.31 2.29
N SER A 576 24.80 -1.54 3.33
CA SER A 576 24.54 -0.09 3.27
C SER A 576 25.46 0.60 4.26
N GLY A 577 26.58 1.17 3.80
CA GLY A 577 27.62 1.71 4.68
C GLY A 577 28.21 0.61 5.58
N ASP A 578 28.12 0.81 6.90
CA ASP A 578 28.53 -0.16 7.91
C ASP A 578 27.37 -1.04 8.41
N ARG A 579 26.27 -1.05 7.69
CA ARG A 579 25.09 -1.83 8.02
C ARG A 579 24.82 -2.93 7.00
N LEU A 580 24.39 -4.09 7.51
CA LEU A 580 24.04 -5.27 6.74
C LEU A 580 22.53 -5.54 6.85
N ASN A 581 21.93 -5.86 5.75
CA ASN A 581 20.51 -6.21 5.66
C ASN A 581 20.31 -7.42 4.77
N LEU A 582 19.27 -8.22 5.00
CA LEU A 582 18.86 -9.20 4.01
C LEU A 582 18.27 -8.50 2.78
N TYR A 583 18.32 -9.16 1.63
CA TYR A 583 17.90 -8.57 0.36
C TYR A 583 16.42 -8.19 0.31
N TRP A 584 15.56 -8.81 1.14
CA TRP A 584 14.15 -8.47 1.32
C TRP A 584 13.67 -8.71 2.76
N ASP A 585 12.75 -7.87 3.23
CA ASP A 585 12.10 -8.01 4.52
C ASP A 585 11.32 -9.32 4.63
N ILE A 586 10.62 -9.71 3.54
CA ILE A 586 9.86 -10.98 3.48
C ILE A 586 10.79 -12.19 3.61
N PHE A 587 11.97 -12.15 3.00
CA PHE A 587 12.96 -13.21 3.18
C PHE A 587 13.54 -13.22 4.60
N ARG A 588 13.77 -12.04 5.17
CA ARG A 588 14.18 -11.89 6.58
C ARG A 588 13.16 -12.55 7.51
N GLU A 589 11.89 -12.24 7.34
CA GLU A 589 10.81 -12.79 8.15
C GLU A 589 10.75 -14.32 8.00
N TYR A 590 10.90 -14.83 6.78
CA TYR A 590 11.00 -16.27 6.54
C TYR A 590 12.22 -16.90 7.22
N VAL A 591 13.39 -16.26 7.20
CA VAL A 591 14.58 -16.76 7.89
C VAL A 591 14.33 -16.89 9.39
N LEU A 592 13.64 -15.90 10.00
CA LEU A 592 13.35 -15.86 11.44
C LEU A 592 12.24 -16.81 11.87
N THR A 593 11.13 -16.86 11.11
CA THR A 593 9.89 -17.54 11.52
C THR A 593 9.67 -18.87 10.80
N LYS A 594 10.38 -19.13 9.69
CA LYS A 594 10.17 -20.24 8.74
C LYS A 594 8.78 -20.22 8.10
N THR A 595 8.08 -19.09 8.18
CA THR A 595 6.77 -18.88 7.54
C THR A 595 6.89 -17.74 6.55
N VAL A 596 6.27 -17.92 5.38
CA VAL A 596 6.14 -16.81 4.43
C VAL A 596 5.01 -15.91 4.93
N PRO A 597 5.21 -14.58 5.00
CA PRO A 597 4.12 -13.67 5.31
C PRO A 597 2.96 -13.90 4.36
N SER A 598 1.74 -13.89 4.90
CA SER A 598 0.56 -14.12 4.06
C SER A 598 0.39 -12.97 3.07
N ILE A 599 0.76 -13.22 1.83
CA ILE A 599 0.46 -12.30 0.73
C ILE A 599 -1.04 -12.45 0.45
N PRO A 600 -1.87 -11.40 0.62
CA PRO A 600 -3.31 -11.53 0.37
C PRO A 600 -3.56 -11.98 -1.06
N LEU A 601 -4.20 -13.13 -1.23
CA LEU A 601 -4.60 -13.64 -2.54
C LEU A 601 -5.59 -12.66 -3.18
N THR A 602 -5.35 -12.25 -4.42
CA THR A 602 -6.23 -11.33 -5.17
C THR A 602 -6.81 -11.96 -6.43
N TYR A 603 -6.61 -13.26 -6.60
CA TYR A 603 -7.12 -13.99 -7.75
C TYR A 603 -8.63 -14.21 -7.60
N PHE A 604 -9.40 -13.86 -8.63
CA PHE A 604 -10.83 -14.12 -8.71
C PHE A 604 -11.08 -15.38 -9.55
N PRO A 605 -11.86 -16.35 -9.04
CA PRO A 605 -12.13 -17.57 -9.78
C PRO A 605 -12.81 -17.29 -11.12
N GLY A 606 -12.40 -18.04 -12.11
CA GLY A 606 -12.81 -17.90 -13.50
C GLY A 606 -14.29 -18.24 -13.79
N TYR A 607 -14.59 -18.64 -15.01
CA TYR A 607 -15.96 -18.85 -15.52
C TYR A 607 -16.74 -20.00 -14.89
N PRO A 608 -16.14 -21.11 -14.42
CA PRO A 608 -16.90 -22.24 -13.88
C PRO A 608 -17.57 -21.93 -12.53
N SER A 609 -18.77 -22.50 -12.32
CA SER A 609 -19.43 -22.42 -11.02
C SER A 609 -18.66 -23.23 -9.97
N LEU A 610 -18.82 -22.89 -8.68
CA LEU A 610 -18.21 -23.66 -7.60
C LEU A 610 -18.65 -25.13 -7.62
N LYS A 611 -19.92 -25.43 -8.00
CA LYS A 611 -20.40 -26.82 -8.19
C LYS A 611 -19.62 -27.55 -9.25
N THR A 612 -19.34 -26.91 -10.38
CA THR A 612 -18.52 -27.48 -11.45
C THR A 612 -17.10 -27.75 -10.97
N LEU A 613 -16.53 -26.84 -10.20
CA LEU A 613 -15.20 -26.98 -9.63
C LEU A 613 -15.15 -28.19 -8.67
N LEU A 614 -16.09 -28.30 -7.75
CA LEU A 614 -16.16 -29.43 -6.81
C LEU A 614 -16.35 -30.78 -7.54
N MET A 615 -17.15 -30.79 -8.60
CA MET A 615 -17.37 -32.00 -9.40
C MET A 615 -16.08 -32.47 -10.10
N VAL A 616 -15.28 -31.56 -10.61
CA VAL A 616 -13.97 -31.88 -11.21
C VAL A 616 -12.98 -32.29 -10.14
N ALA A 617 -12.93 -31.56 -9.02
CA ALA A 617 -12.03 -31.89 -7.92
C ALA A 617 -12.23 -33.30 -7.38
N GLN A 618 -13.50 -33.78 -7.29
CA GLN A 618 -13.82 -35.14 -6.87
C GLN A 618 -13.28 -36.24 -7.79
N GLN A 619 -12.94 -35.90 -9.02
CA GLN A 619 -12.36 -36.85 -9.97
C GLN A 619 -10.82 -36.87 -9.91
N LEU A 620 -10.19 -35.96 -9.15
CA LEU A 620 -8.74 -35.93 -8.99
C LEU A 620 -8.27 -36.95 -7.95
N ASP A 621 -7.09 -37.46 -8.17
CA ASP A 621 -6.39 -38.38 -7.30
C ASP A 621 -5.05 -37.79 -6.88
N SER A 622 -4.55 -38.13 -5.68
CA SER A 622 -3.28 -37.66 -5.18
C SER A 622 -2.09 -38.37 -5.79
N GLU A 623 -2.26 -39.62 -6.16
CA GLU A 623 -1.19 -40.47 -6.68
C GLU A 623 -1.13 -40.49 -8.22
N VAL A 624 -2.29 -40.38 -8.87
CA VAL A 624 -2.41 -40.53 -10.33
C VAL A 624 -2.81 -39.22 -10.99
N SER A 625 -1.95 -38.71 -11.89
CA SER A 625 -2.29 -37.54 -12.72
C SER A 625 -3.28 -37.98 -13.84
N LYS A 626 -4.39 -37.24 -13.95
CA LYS A 626 -5.39 -37.45 -15.02
C LYS A 626 -5.29 -36.37 -16.08
N SER A 627 -5.39 -36.73 -17.33
CA SER A 627 -5.42 -35.78 -18.44
C SER A 627 -6.73 -34.98 -18.46
N TYR A 628 -6.71 -33.81 -19.08
CA TYR A 628 -7.90 -32.98 -19.22
C TYR A 628 -8.99 -33.67 -20.05
N GLN A 629 -8.57 -34.53 -21.00
CA GLN A 629 -9.50 -35.35 -21.78
C GLN A 629 -10.19 -36.40 -20.90
N GLU A 630 -9.46 -37.13 -20.06
CA GLU A 630 -10.03 -38.10 -19.10
C GLU A 630 -10.99 -37.41 -18.12
N LEU A 631 -10.62 -36.24 -17.59
CA LEU A 631 -11.50 -35.45 -16.71
C LEU A 631 -12.73 -34.93 -17.44
N SER A 632 -12.61 -34.57 -18.72
CA SER A 632 -13.72 -34.19 -19.58
C SER A 632 -14.69 -35.37 -19.77
N ASP A 633 -14.17 -36.56 -20.03
CA ASP A 633 -14.96 -37.77 -20.23
C ASP A 633 -15.66 -38.23 -18.94
N LEU A 634 -14.97 -38.15 -17.78
CA LEU A 634 -15.52 -38.48 -16.46
C LEU A 634 -16.62 -37.52 -16.00
N THR A 635 -16.46 -36.23 -16.29
CA THR A 635 -17.37 -35.19 -15.79
C THR A 635 -18.39 -34.71 -16.82
N ASN A 636 -18.20 -35.10 -18.08
CA ASN A 636 -18.97 -34.59 -19.21
C ASN A 636 -18.91 -33.06 -19.36
N ILE A 637 -17.76 -32.46 -19.02
CA ILE A 637 -17.48 -31.05 -19.16
C ILE A 637 -16.47 -30.87 -20.30
N GLN A 638 -16.65 -29.85 -21.12
CA GLN A 638 -15.72 -29.57 -22.23
C GLN A 638 -14.26 -29.36 -21.69
N GLU A 639 -13.28 -29.89 -22.38
CA GLU A 639 -11.87 -29.86 -22.02
C GLU A 639 -11.36 -28.41 -21.74
N LYS A 640 -11.80 -27.45 -22.54
CA LYS A 640 -11.51 -26.02 -22.30
C LYS A 640 -12.03 -25.52 -20.95
N THR A 641 -13.18 -26.03 -20.52
CA THR A 641 -13.75 -25.68 -19.20
C THR A 641 -12.99 -26.40 -18.09
N ILE A 642 -12.60 -27.66 -18.30
CA ILE A 642 -11.71 -28.43 -17.39
C ILE A 642 -10.43 -27.65 -17.16
N GLY A 643 -9.76 -27.17 -18.21
CA GLY A 643 -8.54 -26.34 -18.07
C GLY A 643 -8.74 -25.08 -17.22
N ASN A 644 -9.90 -24.43 -17.31
CA ASN A 644 -10.21 -23.29 -16.45
C ASN A 644 -10.47 -23.71 -14.99
N VAL A 645 -11.16 -24.83 -14.77
CA VAL A 645 -11.41 -25.38 -13.43
C VAL A 645 -10.11 -25.81 -12.76
N ILE A 646 -9.25 -26.51 -13.47
CA ILE A 646 -7.96 -26.97 -12.93
C ILE A 646 -7.07 -25.78 -12.58
N ARG A 647 -7.06 -24.74 -13.41
CA ARG A 647 -6.35 -23.50 -13.07
C ARG A 647 -6.86 -22.88 -11.75
N ASP A 648 -8.18 -22.79 -11.56
CA ASP A 648 -8.77 -22.29 -10.33
C ASP A 648 -8.39 -23.19 -9.14
N LEU A 649 -8.44 -24.52 -9.29
CA LEU A 649 -8.01 -25.48 -8.26
C LEU A 649 -6.53 -25.34 -7.89
N ILE A 650 -5.66 -25.11 -8.87
CA ILE A 650 -4.22 -24.89 -8.64
C ILE A 650 -4.01 -23.57 -7.91
N MET A 651 -4.66 -22.49 -8.32
CA MET A 651 -4.54 -21.17 -7.67
C MET A 651 -5.00 -21.16 -6.22
N PHE A 652 -5.92 -22.04 -5.86
CA PHE A 652 -6.39 -22.23 -4.48
C PHE A 652 -5.72 -23.42 -3.76
N GLY A 653 -4.66 -24.00 -4.34
CA GLY A 653 -3.85 -25.03 -3.73
C GLY A 653 -4.60 -26.35 -3.46
N VAL A 654 -5.64 -26.66 -4.25
CA VAL A 654 -6.41 -27.91 -4.18
C VAL A 654 -5.84 -28.95 -5.12
N ALA A 655 -5.27 -28.52 -6.24
CA ALA A 655 -4.68 -29.41 -7.24
C ALA A 655 -3.27 -28.93 -7.63
N THR A 656 -2.48 -29.86 -8.15
CA THR A 656 -1.22 -29.63 -8.82
C THR A 656 -1.29 -30.22 -10.23
N GLY A 657 -0.59 -29.63 -11.18
CA GLY A 657 -0.59 -30.16 -12.54
C GLY A 657 -0.05 -29.20 -13.58
N SER A 658 -0.10 -29.65 -14.83
CA SER A 658 0.35 -28.96 -16.02
C SER A 658 -0.81 -28.52 -16.92
N HIS A 659 -0.48 -28.07 -18.14
CA HIS A 659 -1.48 -27.71 -19.15
C HIS A 659 -2.35 -28.85 -19.69
N SER A 660 -2.00 -30.08 -19.42
CA SER A 660 -2.68 -31.22 -19.96
C SER A 660 -3.09 -32.27 -18.93
N GLN A 661 -2.55 -32.17 -17.74
CA GLN A 661 -2.76 -33.16 -16.67
C GLN A 661 -2.88 -32.47 -15.31
N ALA A 662 -3.67 -33.06 -14.41
CA ALA A 662 -3.82 -32.59 -13.04
C ALA A 662 -3.97 -33.73 -12.05
N ARG A 663 -3.50 -33.56 -10.85
CA ARG A 663 -3.71 -34.42 -9.70
C ARG A 663 -4.12 -33.59 -8.48
N LEU A 664 -4.64 -34.26 -7.48
CA LEU A 664 -4.93 -33.63 -6.20
C LEU A 664 -3.61 -33.19 -5.54
N ASP A 665 -3.63 -32.06 -4.83
CA ASP A 665 -2.45 -31.58 -4.09
C ASP A 665 -2.12 -32.51 -2.93
N GLU A 666 -0.84 -32.75 -2.67
CA GLU A 666 -0.36 -33.66 -1.61
C GLU A 666 -0.78 -33.20 -0.20
N SER A 667 -1.15 -31.95 0.00
CA SER A 667 -1.69 -31.43 1.27
C SER A 667 -3.17 -31.70 1.48
N MET A 668 -3.83 -32.39 0.55
CA MET A 668 -5.24 -32.77 0.63
C MET A 668 -5.40 -34.18 1.17
N ASP A 669 -6.27 -34.34 2.18
CA ASP A 669 -6.57 -35.65 2.76
C ASP A 669 -7.46 -36.50 1.81
N SER A 670 -8.35 -35.84 1.12
CA SER A 670 -9.20 -36.49 0.10
C SER A 670 -9.75 -35.50 -0.93
N SER A 671 -10.31 -35.99 -2.02
CA SER A 671 -11.01 -35.20 -3.03
C SER A 671 -12.49 -34.97 -2.69
N SER A 672 -12.91 -35.23 -1.44
CA SER A 672 -14.30 -35.01 -1.01
C SER A 672 -14.69 -33.51 -1.07
N CYS A 673 -15.98 -33.24 -1.31
CA CYS A 673 -16.47 -31.87 -1.31
C CYS A 673 -16.14 -31.11 0.00
N GLU A 674 -16.18 -31.80 1.13
CA GLU A 674 -15.90 -31.21 2.44
C GLU A 674 -14.44 -30.83 2.56
N ASP A 675 -13.52 -31.70 2.21
CA ASP A 675 -12.07 -31.41 2.31
C ASP A 675 -11.65 -30.31 1.34
N VAL A 676 -12.19 -30.34 0.13
CA VAL A 676 -11.98 -29.27 -0.85
C VAL A 676 -12.49 -27.92 -0.31
N LEU A 677 -13.70 -27.88 0.25
CA LEU A 677 -14.25 -26.64 0.83
C LEU A 677 -13.47 -26.19 2.07
N ARG A 678 -13.00 -27.11 2.93
CA ARG A 678 -12.13 -26.77 4.07
C ARG A 678 -10.79 -26.21 3.60
N LYS A 679 -10.20 -26.76 2.56
CA LYS A 679 -8.99 -26.21 1.94
C LYS A 679 -9.24 -24.81 1.39
N LEU A 680 -10.31 -24.64 0.59
CA LEU A 680 -10.72 -23.34 0.06
C LEU A 680 -10.94 -22.32 1.18
N ARG A 681 -11.58 -22.74 2.30
CA ARG A 681 -11.76 -21.86 3.46
C ARG A 681 -10.43 -21.39 4.03
N ARG A 682 -9.45 -22.30 4.21
CA ARG A 682 -8.11 -21.92 4.71
C ARG A 682 -7.43 -20.92 3.81
N VAL A 683 -7.51 -21.10 2.50
CA VAL A 683 -6.91 -20.18 1.53
C VAL A 683 -7.67 -18.86 1.46
N LEU A 684 -9.00 -18.89 1.44
CA LEU A 684 -9.83 -17.68 1.41
C LEU A 684 -9.70 -16.83 2.68
N LYS A 685 -9.27 -17.38 3.81
CA LYS A 685 -8.92 -16.58 5.01
C LYS A 685 -7.90 -15.49 4.68
N HIS A 686 -6.96 -15.78 3.79
CA HIS A 686 -5.90 -14.89 3.35
C HIS A 686 -6.22 -14.15 2.02
N HIS A 687 -7.44 -14.26 1.54
CA HIS A 687 -7.87 -13.56 0.34
C HIS A 687 -8.19 -12.10 0.65
N ALA A 688 -7.75 -11.17 -0.22
CA ALA A 688 -7.91 -9.74 -0.01
C ALA A 688 -9.37 -9.32 0.24
N LEU A 689 -10.34 -9.95 -0.45
CA LEU A 689 -11.75 -9.68 -0.22
C LEU A 689 -12.20 -10.11 1.19
N THR A 690 -11.79 -11.28 1.65
CA THR A 690 -12.12 -11.77 3.00
C THR A 690 -11.52 -10.87 4.07
N ILE A 691 -10.28 -10.43 3.88
CA ILE A 691 -9.60 -9.46 4.77
C ILE A 691 -10.34 -8.12 4.77
N SER A 692 -10.79 -7.62 3.62
CA SER A 692 -11.56 -6.39 3.55
C SER A 692 -12.93 -6.53 4.23
N LEU A 693 -13.59 -7.69 4.06
CA LEU A 693 -14.86 -7.99 4.72
C LEU A 693 -14.73 -8.12 6.24
N SER A 694 -13.61 -8.64 6.74
CA SER A 694 -13.38 -8.79 8.18
C SER A 694 -13.27 -7.47 8.96
N LYS A 695 -13.10 -6.34 8.26
CA LYS A 695 -13.09 -4.99 8.85
C LYS A 695 -14.50 -4.48 9.21
N PHE A 696 -15.54 -5.11 8.71
CA PHE A 696 -16.92 -4.75 9.01
C PHE A 696 -17.44 -5.55 10.22
N GLU A 697 -18.41 -4.99 10.93
CA GLU A 697 -19.03 -5.67 12.07
C GLU A 697 -19.80 -6.93 11.65
N LYS A 698 -19.81 -7.94 12.52
CA LYS A 698 -20.58 -9.17 12.29
C LYS A 698 -22.07 -8.84 12.18
N GLY A 699 -22.73 -9.43 11.20
CA GLY A 699 -24.14 -9.20 10.92
C GLY A 699 -24.43 -8.05 9.94
N THR A 700 -23.40 -7.29 9.53
CA THR A 700 -23.57 -6.23 8.53
C THR A 700 -24.06 -6.85 7.22
N SER A 701 -25.15 -6.30 6.66
CA SER A 701 -25.64 -6.69 5.33
C SER A 701 -24.77 -6.09 4.24
N ILE A 702 -24.33 -6.92 3.31
CA ILE A 702 -23.51 -6.52 2.17
C ILE A 702 -24.27 -6.78 0.88
N THR A 703 -24.46 -5.74 0.10
CA THR A 703 -25.08 -5.82 -1.22
C THR A 703 -24.09 -6.33 -2.27
N GLU A 704 -24.59 -6.86 -3.38
CA GLU A 704 -23.76 -7.23 -4.53
C GLU A 704 -22.92 -6.04 -5.03
N THR A 705 -23.46 -4.83 -5.00
CA THR A 705 -22.75 -3.59 -5.36
C THR A 705 -21.57 -3.30 -4.45
N ALA A 706 -21.73 -3.48 -3.15
CA ALA A 706 -20.63 -3.31 -2.20
C ALA A 706 -19.49 -4.33 -2.44
N ILE A 707 -19.82 -5.58 -2.77
CA ILE A 707 -18.80 -6.57 -3.16
C ILE A 707 -18.09 -6.12 -4.45
N ILE A 708 -18.82 -5.63 -5.44
CA ILE A 708 -18.23 -5.11 -6.69
C ILE A 708 -17.24 -3.98 -6.41
N ASP A 709 -17.61 -3.05 -5.53
CA ASP A 709 -16.75 -1.92 -5.19
C ASP A 709 -15.47 -2.38 -4.47
N LEU A 710 -15.58 -3.32 -3.53
CA LEU A 710 -14.42 -3.96 -2.90
C LEU A 710 -13.54 -4.71 -3.91
N LEU A 711 -14.13 -5.43 -4.86
CA LEU A 711 -13.35 -6.12 -5.92
C LEU A 711 -12.62 -5.12 -6.83
N LYS A 712 -13.25 -3.98 -7.16
CA LYS A 712 -12.63 -2.89 -7.91
C LYS A 712 -11.49 -2.25 -7.12
N GLU A 713 -11.64 -2.11 -5.81
CA GLU A 713 -10.60 -1.61 -4.92
C GLU A 713 -9.40 -2.57 -4.83
N ILE A 714 -9.65 -3.88 -4.70
CA ILE A 714 -8.62 -4.93 -4.69
C ILE A 714 -7.86 -4.98 -6.01
N ASN A 715 -8.56 -4.78 -7.12
CA ASN A 715 -7.96 -4.76 -8.45
C ASN A 715 -8.37 -3.50 -9.24
N PRO A 716 -7.91 -2.30 -8.81
CA PRO A 716 -8.35 -1.01 -9.33
C PRO A 716 -8.01 -0.79 -10.80
N VAL A 717 -7.32 -1.73 -11.38
CA VAL A 717 -6.73 -1.59 -12.69
C VAL A 717 -7.39 -2.45 -13.75
N ALA A 718 -8.13 -3.47 -13.32
CA ALA A 718 -8.90 -4.28 -14.23
C ALA A 718 -10.04 -3.43 -14.82
N GLN A 719 -9.89 -3.02 -16.06
CA GLN A 719 -10.95 -2.38 -16.83
C GLN A 719 -11.92 -3.43 -17.37
N HIS A 720 -12.68 -4.04 -16.47
CA HIS A 720 -13.75 -4.96 -16.89
C HIS A 720 -15.06 -4.21 -17.10
N GLN A 721 -15.89 -4.75 -18.02
CA GLN A 721 -17.26 -4.28 -18.16
C GLN A 721 -18.05 -4.61 -16.87
N GLU A 722 -19.08 -3.81 -16.56
CA GLU A 722 -19.95 -3.96 -15.39
C GLU A 722 -20.48 -5.42 -15.24
N ARG A 723 -20.85 -6.03 -16.36
CA ARG A 723 -21.29 -7.42 -16.41
C ARG A 723 -20.22 -8.43 -15.91
N THR A 724 -18.96 -8.16 -16.14
CA THR A 724 -17.85 -9.02 -15.70
C THR A 724 -17.61 -8.86 -14.20
N TRP A 725 -17.64 -7.63 -13.69
CA TRP A 725 -17.55 -7.38 -12.25
C TRP A 725 -18.68 -8.03 -11.48
N LYS A 726 -19.92 -7.94 -11.99
CA LYS A 726 -21.07 -8.61 -11.41
C LYS A 726 -20.89 -10.14 -11.37
N ALA A 727 -20.35 -10.72 -12.43
CA ALA A 727 -20.06 -12.16 -12.48
C ALA A 727 -18.97 -12.57 -11.49
N TYR A 728 -17.97 -11.73 -11.22
CA TYR A 728 -16.96 -12.02 -10.19
C TYR A 728 -17.55 -11.86 -8.78
N ALA A 729 -18.37 -10.84 -8.53
CA ALA A 729 -19.03 -10.63 -7.26
C ALA A 729 -19.95 -11.78 -6.87
N ASP A 730 -20.79 -12.24 -7.82
CA ASP A 730 -21.67 -13.39 -7.60
C ASP A 730 -20.88 -14.67 -7.26
N ARG A 731 -19.79 -14.94 -7.98
CA ARG A 731 -18.93 -16.11 -7.70
C ARG A 731 -18.23 -16.03 -6.36
N MET A 732 -17.56 -14.90 -6.08
CA MET A 732 -16.90 -14.72 -4.79
C MET A 732 -17.90 -14.82 -3.65
N GLY A 733 -19.10 -14.24 -3.80
CA GLY A 733 -20.19 -14.40 -2.83
C GLY A 733 -20.57 -15.87 -2.62
N GLN A 734 -20.71 -16.67 -3.68
CA GLN A 734 -20.99 -18.11 -3.58
C GLN A 734 -19.86 -18.87 -2.88
N TRP A 735 -18.59 -18.54 -3.18
CA TRP A 735 -17.43 -19.19 -2.56
C TRP A 735 -17.34 -18.85 -1.07
N LEU A 736 -17.51 -17.58 -0.71
CA LEU A 736 -17.50 -17.13 0.68
C LEU A 736 -18.68 -17.74 1.48
N PHE A 737 -19.84 -17.89 0.86
CA PHE A 737 -20.99 -18.55 1.47
C PHE A 737 -20.73 -20.04 1.69
N ALA A 738 -20.23 -20.76 0.68
CA ALA A 738 -19.92 -22.18 0.80
C ALA A 738 -18.83 -22.47 1.82
N THR A 739 -17.87 -21.55 1.96
CA THR A 739 -16.79 -21.64 2.95
C THR A 739 -17.13 -21.02 4.31
N GLY A 740 -18.35 -20.50 4.50
CA GLY A 740 -18.89 -20.06 5.78
C GLY A 740 -18.42 -18.70 6.28
N TYR A 741 -17.86 -17.84 5.40
CA TYR A 741 -17.48 -16.47 5.77
C TYR A 741 -18.64 -15.47 5.74
N ILE A 742 -19.64 -15.76 4.93
CA ILE A 742 -20.87 -14.97 4.83
C ILE A 742 -22.09 -15.88 4.88
N VAL A 743 -23.20 -15.33 5.34
CA VAL A 743 -24.50 -16.01 5.38
C VAL A 743 -25.45 -15.32 4.39
N ARG A 744 -26.27 -16.08 3.71
CA ARG A 744 -27.28 -15.55 2.79
C ARG A 744 -28.53 -15.14 3.55
N SER A 745 -28.92 -13.86 3.43
CA SER A 745 -30.16 -13.32 3.97
C SER A 745 -31.03 -12.84 2.81
N ARG A 746 -32.13 -13.51 2.56
CA ARG A 746 -33.12 -13.27 1.46
C ARG A 746 -32.52 -12.81 0.12
N ASP A 747 -32.16 -11.54 -0.03
CA ASP A 747 -31.57 -10.98 -1.28
C ASP A 747 -30.15 -10.45 -1.10
N ASP A 748 -29.65 -10.34 0.16
CA ASP A 748 -28.33 -9.82 0.50
C ASP A 748 -27.45 -10.87 1.19
N TRP A 749 -26.17 -10.56 1.29
CA TRP A 749 -25.19 -11.33 2.05
C TRP A 749 -24.98 -10.64 3.43
N SER A 750 -24.85 -11.39 4.50
CA SER A 750 -24.44 -10.84 5.78
C SER A 750 -23.09 -11.43 6.22
N ILE A 751 -22.25 -10.59 6.80
CA ILE A 751 -20.94 -11.02 7.32
C ILE A 751 -21.18 -11.82 8.60
N ASN A 752 -20.86 -13.09 8.53
CA ASN A 752 -20.94 -13.95 9.70
C ASN A 752 -20.03 -15.16 9.50
N ASP A 753 -18.83 -15.09 10.05
CA ASP A 753 -17.92 -16.23 10.04
C ASP A 753 -18.47 -17.35 10.94
N GLN A 754 -18.93 -18.43 10.32
CA GLN A 754 -19.52 -19.59 11.02
C GLN A 754 -18.45 -20.49 11.65
N GLY A 755 -17.17 -20.22 11.48
CA GLY A 755 -16.06 -21.03 12.00
C GLY A 755 -15.73 -22.27 11.13
N ASP A 756 -16.65 -22.78 10.32
CA ASP A 756 -16.49 -23.93 9.43
C ASP A 756 -17.24 -23.73 8.10
N ILE A 757 -17.12 -24.67 7.20
CA ILE A 757 -17.80 -24.70 5.90
C ILE A 757 -19.33 -24.80 6.07
N ASN A 758 -20.07 -24.33 5.06
CA ASN A 758 -21.52 -24.47 5.07
C ASN A 758 -21.93 -25.89 4.66
N LEU A 759 -22.34 -26.69 5.62
CA LEU A 759 -22.74 -28.09 5.42
C LEU A 759 -23.99 -28.25 4.54
N GLU A 760 -24.85 -27.28 4.44
CA GLU A 760 -25.99 -27.31 3.51
C GLU A 760 -25.51 -27.27 2.07
N PHE A 761 -24.44 -26.56 1.77
CA PHE A 761 -23.84 -26.52 0.45
C PHE A 761 -23.25 -27.88 0.04
N THR A 762 -22.63 -28.60 0.99
CA THR A 762 -22.04 -29.90 0.73
C THR A 762 -23.13 -30.95 0.42
N LYS A 763 -24.26 -30.89 1.10
CA LYS A 763 -25.41 -31.79 0.84
C LYS A 763 -26.03 -31.59 -0.55
N THR A 764 -25.98 -30.37 -1.07
CA THR A 764 -26.48 -30.05 -2.42
C THR A 764 -25.47 -30.31 -3.52
N SER A 765 -24.18 -30.46 -3.22
CA SER A 765 -23.13 -30.72 -4.21
C SER A 765 -22.79 -32.19 -4.42
N GLY A 766 -23.28 -33.08 -3.55
CA GLY A 766 -23.14 -34.50 -3.68
C GLY A 766 -24.06 -35.09 -4.79
N GLY A 767 -23.52 -35.15 -6.00
CA GLY A 767 -24.19 -35.75 -7.17
C GLY A 767 -25.36 -34.89 -7.71
N HIS A 768 -25.27 -34.45 -8.94
CA HIS A 768 -26.48 -34.02 -9.63
C HIS A 768 -27.46 -35.23 -9.66
N SER A 769 -28.31 -35.32 -8.65
CA SER A 769 -29.55 -36.04 -8.83
C SER A 769 -30.27 -35.32 -9.99
N ILE A 770 -30.48 -36.03 -11.04
CA ILE A 770 -31.26 -35.60 -12.19
C ILE A 770 -32.67 -35.13 -11.77
N SER A 771 -33.01 -35.27 -10.47
CA SER A 771 -34.27 -34.86 -9.85
C SER A 771 -34.46 -33.36 -9.66
N ASP A 772 -33.41 -32.54 -9.72
CA ASP A 772 -33.55 -31.10 -9.47
C ASP A 772 -33.60 -30.22 -10.73
N SER A 773 -33.38 -30.77 -11.91
CA SER A 773 -33.60 -30.07 -13.17
C SER A 773 -35.04 -30.16 -13.61
N ILE A 774 -35.77 -29.07 -13.44
CA ILE A 774 -37.12 -28.99 -14.02
C ILE A 774 -37.04 -29.16 -15.53
N PHE A 775 -37.91 -30.01 -16.06
CA PHE A 775 -38.07 -30.14 -17.52
C PHE A 775 -38.48 -28.78 -18.10
N VAL A 776 -37.69 -28.24 -18.99
CA VAL A 776 -37.94 -26.95 -19.64
C VAL A 776 -38.25 -27.04 -21.14
N GLY A 777 -38.08 -28.22 -21.73
CA GLY A 777 -38.42 -28.53 -23.11
C GLY A 777 -37.71 -27.61 -24.12
N ASP A 778 -36.39 -27.59 -24.15
CA ASP A 778 -35.59 -26.64 -24.99
C ASP A 778 -35.78 -26.81 -26.50
N THR A 779 -36.55 -27.80 -26.93
CA THR A 779 -36.98 -27.99 -28.33
C THR A 779 -38.38 -28.59 -28.40
N SER A 780 -38.97 -28.60 -29.59
CA SER A 780 -40.33 -29.14 -29.81
C SER A 780 -40.39 -30.67 -29.71
N PRO A 781 -41.56 -31.25 -29.35
CA PRO A 781 -41.74 -32.69 -29.38
C PRO A 781 -41.32 -33.33 -30.71
N ALA A 782 -41.69 -32.73 -31.85
CA ALA A 782 -41.34 -33.22 -33.19
C ALA A 782 -39.84 -33.29 -33.40
N LYS A 783 -39.12 -32.24 -33.03
CA LYS A 783 -37.64 -32.18 -33.16
C LYS A 783 -36.93 -33.15 -32.20
N THR A 784 -37.55 -33.41 -31.06
CA THR A 784 -37.04 -34.42 -30.10
C THR A 784 -37.18 -35.82 -30.64
N VAL A 785 -38.32 -36.15 -31.29
CA VAL A 785 -38.53 -37.43 -31.96
C VAL A 785 -37.58 -37.63 -33.14
N GLU A 786 -37.38 -36.59 -33.96
CA GLU A 786 -36.38 -36.63 -35.05
C GLU A 786 -34.96 -36.92 -34.50
N GLY A 787 -34.56 -36.26 -33.40
CA GLY A 787 -33.28 -36.49 -32.74
C GLY A 787 -33.16 -37.94 -32.20
N LEU A 788 -34.24 -38.51 -31.63
CA LEU A 788 -34.25 -39.87 -31.19
C LEU A 788 -34.14 -40.86 -32.38
N ASN A 789 -34.89 -40.62 -33.47
CA ASN A 789 -34.76 -41.42 -34.70
C ASN A 789 -33.33 -41.43 -35.20
N TRP A 790 -32.70 -40.25 -35.26
CA TRP A 790 -31.31 -40.12 -35.69
C TRP A 790 -30.35 -40.89 -34.78
N LEU A 791 -30.50 -40.78 -33.42
CA LEU A 791 -29.67 -41.53 -32.46
C LEU A 791 -29.89 -43.05 -32.54
N ILE A 792 -31.07 -43.52 -32.81
CA ILE A 792 -31.38 -44.95 -33.02
C ILE A 792 -30.67 -45.49 -34.28
N SER A 793 -30.68 -44.67 -35.35
CA SER A 793 -30.02 -45.03 -36.58
C SER A 793 -28.48 -44.85 -36.54
N ASN A 794 -27.98 -44.10 -35.59
CA ASN A 794 -26.58 -43.77 -35.45
C ASN A 794 -26.14 -44.08 -34.04
N THR A 795 -25.98 -45.32 -33.67
CA THR A 795 -25.65 -45.75 -32.32
C THR A 795 -24.33 -45.19 -31.81
N SER A 796 -24.29 -44.75 -30.55
CA SER A 796 -23.08 -44.35 -29.80
C SER A 796 -22.33 -43.16 -30.39
N LYS A 797 -22.92 -41.96 -30.38
CA LYS A 797 -22.36 -40.71 -30.93
C LYS A 797 -21.83 -39.80 -29.86
N SER A 798 -20.70 -39.10 -30.18
CA SER A 798 -20.16 -38.05 -29.36
C SER A 798 -21.04 -36.77 -29.40
N TRP A 799 -20.89 -35.90 -28.39
CA TRP A 799 -21.64 -34.63 -28.35
C TRP A 799 -21.40 -33.77 -29.59
N LYS A 800 -20.20 -33.75 -30.11
CA LYS A 800 -19.81 -32.97 -31.30
C LYS A 800 -20.53 -33.48 -32.56
N GLU A 801 -20.65 -34.78 -32.71
CA GLU A 801 -21.39 -35.37 -33.87
C GLU A 801 -22.89 -35.05 -33.78
N ILE A 802 -23.49 -35.07 -32.58
CA ILE A 802 -24.90 -34.70 -32.35
C ILE A 802 -25.12 -33.19 -32.64
N GLU A 803 -24.18 -32.36 -32.27
CA GLU A 803 -24.23 -30.92 -32.54
C GLU A 803 -24.10 -30.58 -34.03
N ILE A 804 -23.17 -31.22 -34.72
CA ILE A 804 -23.02 -31.11 -36.18
C ILE A 804 -24.27 -31.57 -36.91
N ALA A 805 -24.94 -32.64 -36.44
CA ALA A 805 -26.21 -33.14 -36.99
C ALA A 805 -27.40 -32.23 -36.67
N GLY A 806 -27.22 -31.16 -35.84
CA GLY A 806 -28.27 -30.22 -35.50
C GLY A 806 -29.26 -30.69 -34.42
N PHE A 807 -28.94 -31.75 -33.68
CA PHE A 807 -29.79 -32.33 -32.65
C PHE A 807 -29.38 -32.02 -31.21
N ARG A 808 -28.55 -31.03 -31.02
CA ARG A 808 -28.05 -30.62 -29.68
C ARG A 808 -29.17 -30.45 -28.65
N ASN A 809 -30.19 -29.65 -28.95
CA ASN A 809 -31.30 -29.39 -28.03
C ASN A 809 -32.20 -30.62 -27.86
N ALA A 810 -32.37 -31.40 -28.90
CA ALA A 810 -33.12 -32.67 -28.84
C ALA A 810 -32.43 -33.66 -27.88
N ALA A 811 -31.11 -33.80 -27.96
CA ALA A 811 -30.34 -34.63 -27.06
C ALA A 811 -30.44 -34.19 -25.60
N ILE A 812 -30.46 -32.87 -25.31
CA ILE A 812 -30.69 -32.33 -23.95
C ILE A 812 -32.06 -32.78 -23.43
N VAL A 813 -33.11 -32.66 -24.25
CA VAL A 813 -34.46 -33.05 -23.88
C VAL A 813 -34.57 -34.58 -23.72
N LEU A 814 -34.03 -35.37 -24.63
CA LEU A 814 -34.01 -36.82 -24.53
C LEU A 814 -33.30 -37.31 -23.27
N ARG A 815 -32.24 -36.63 -22.87
CA ARG A 815 -31.53 -36.92 -21.62
C ARG A 815 -32.38 -36.53 -20.39
N SER A 816 -33.03 -35.38 -20.39
CA SER A 816 -33.94 -34.97 -19.31
C SER A 816 -35.11 -35.96 -19.14
N LEU A 817 -35.60 -36.52 -20.25
CA LEU A 817 -36.62 -37.56 -20.25
C LEU A 817 -36.05 -38.96 -19.96
N ARG A 818 -34.76 -39.10 -19.69
CA ARG A 818 -34.07 -40.39 -19.42
C ARG A 818 -34.14 -41.42 -20.56
N ILE A 819 -34.29 -40.95 -21.80
CA ILE A 819 -34.36 -41.80 -22.99
C ILE A 819 -32.96 -42.14 -23.50
N ILE A 820 -31.99 -41.26 -23.25
CA ILE A 820 -30.58 -41.49 -23.61
C ILE A 820 -29.69 -41.36 -22.39
N ILE A 821 -28.59 -42.11 -22.38
CA ILE A 821 -27.53 -42.07 -21.36
C ILE A 821 -26.19 -41.87 -22.04
N ILE A 822 -25.19 -41.51 -21.22
CA ILE A 822 -23.82 -41.38 -21.69
C ILE A 822 -23.03 -42.56 -21.19
N VAL A 823 -22.41 -43.28 -22.10
CA VAL A 823 -21.53 -44.43 -21.83
C VAL A 823 -20.21 -44.15 -22.54
N ASN A 824 -19.11 -44.09 -21.80
CA ASN A 824 -17.75 -43.78 -22.30
C ASN A 824 -17.69 -42.52 -23.18
N GLY A 825 -18.32 -41.40 -22.71
CA GLY A 825 -18.33 -40.13 -23.43
C GLY A 825 -19.24 -40.08 -24.68
N LYS A 826 -19.95 -41.15 -25.00
CA LYS A 826 -20.86 -41.23 -26.13
C LYS A 826 -22.31 -41.38 -25.69
N TYR A 827 -23.21 -40.75 -26.43
CA TYR A 827 -24.66 -40.76 -26.18
C TYR A 827 -25.28 -41.97 -26.81
N THR A 828 -25.92 -42.77 -25.99
CA THR A 828 -26.60 -44.01 -26.41
C THR A 828 -28.03 -44.00 -25.88
N THR A 829 -28.92 -44.65 -26.57
CA THR A 829 -30.30 -44.87 -26.13
C THR A 829 -30.31 -45.90 -24.99
N THR A 830 -31.07 -45.64 -23.92
CA THR A 830 -31.26 -46.62 -22.83
C THR A 830 -31.89 -47.91 -23.37
N GLU A 831 -31.35 -49.04 -22.94
CA GLU A 831 -31.96 -50.32 -23.19
C GLU A 831 -33.21 -50.47 -22.31
N HIS A 832 -34.41 -50.23 -22.86
CA HIS A 832 -35.65 -50.59 -22.21
C HIS A 832 -36.04 -51.99 -22.72
N GLU A 833 -36.25 -52.90 -21.82
CA GLU A 833 -36.86 -54.14 -22.10
C GLU A 833 -38.24 -53.89 -22.78
N GLY A 834 -38.37 -54.15 -24.05
CA GLY A 834 -39.58 -53.87 -24.83
C GLY A 834 -39.41 -52.95 -26.04
N ARG A 835 -38.22 -52.46 -26.37
CA ARG A 835 -37.98 -51.60 -27.56
C ARG A 835 -38.37 -52.14 -28.90
N LYS A 836 -38.48 -53.44 -29.01
CA LYS A 836 -38.99 -54.11 -30.29
C LYS A 836 -40.42 -53.75 -30.61
N PHE A 837 -41.17 -53.12 -29.69
CA PHE A 837 -42.63 -52.91 -29.84
C PHE A 837 -43.03 -51.43 -29.86
N PHE A 838 -42.16 -50.48 -29.62
CA PHE A 838 -42.53 -49.05 -29.57
C PHE A 838 -41.85 -48.25 -30.65
N THR A 839 -42.61 -47.30 -31.24
CA THR A 839 -42.09 -46.32 -32.16
C THR A 839 -41.33 -45.18 -31.38
N PRO A 840 -40.39 -44.44 -31.98
CA PRO A 840 -39.73 -43.32 -31.34
C PRO A 840 -40.66 -42.25 -30.78
N VAL A 841 -41.84 -42.06 -31.42
CA VAL A 841 -42.92 -41.19 -30.96
C VAL A 841 -43.48 -41.70 -29.65
N GLU A 842 -43.80 -42.97 -29.53
CA GLU A 842 -44.33 -43.61 -28.32
C GLU A 842 -43.30 -43.57 -27.16
N ILE A 843 -42.03 -43.77 -27.48
CA ILE A 843 -40.96 -43.70 -26.45
C ILE A 843 -40.91 -42.30 -25.84
N VAL A 844 -40.88 -41.25 -26.66
CA VAL A 844 -40.83 -39.85 -26.18
C VAL A 844 -42.14 -39.47 -25.46
N TRP A 845 -43.29 -39.93 -25.98
CA TRP A 845 -44.60 -39.72 -25.41
C TRP A 845 -44.74 -40.32 -24.01
N ASN A 846 -44.42 -41.58 -23.86
CA ASN A 846 -44.48 -42.29 -22.59
C ASN A 846 -43.50 -41.74 -21.53
N ALA A 847 -42.34 -41.27 -21.97
CA ALA A 847 -41.39 -40.60 -21.10
C ALA A 847 -41.89 -39.22 -20.67
N ALA A 848 -42.48 -38.47 -21.57
CA ALA A 848 -43.06 -37.13 -21.30
C ALA A 848 -44.28 -37.22 -20.36
N LEU A 849 -45.11 -38.23 -20.46
CA LEU A 849 -46.21 -38.46 -19.54
C LEU A 849 -45.79 -38.75 -18.10
N LYS A 850 -44.58 -39.26 -17.90
CA LYS A 850 -44.02 -39.54 -16.58
C LYS A 850 -43.33 -38.32 -15.96
N ASP A 851 -43.10 -37.24 -16.71
CA ASP A 851 -42.47 -36.05 -16.21
C ASP A 851 -43.43 -35.20 -15.35
N ILE A 852 -43.05 -34.94 -14.10
CA ILE A 852 -43.90 -34.24 -13.12
C ILE A 852 -44.25 -32.82 -13.56
N VAL A 853 -43.31 -32.11 -14.19
CA VAL A 853 -43.54 -30.74 -14.68
C VAL A 853 -44.56 -30.74 -15.82
N LEU A 854 -44.41 -31.64 -16.76
CA LEU A 854 -45.35 -31.79 -17.86
C LEU A 854 -46.74 -32.26 -17.40
N GLN A 855 -46.83 -33.14 -16.39
CA GLN A 855 -48.11 -33.50 -15.79
C GLN A 855 -48.82 -32.27 -15.18
N LYS A 856 -48.15 -31.49 -14.36
CA LYS A 856 -48.71 -30.28 -13.76
C LYS A 856 -49.10 -29.21 -14.80
N VAL A 857 -48.24 -28.99 -15.79
CA VAL A 857 -48.54 -28.05 -16.87
C VAL A 857 -49.71 -28.53 -17.73
N THR A 858 -49.83 -29.86 -17.98
CA THR A 858 -50.92 -30.45 -18.71
C THR A 858 -52.24 -30.27 -17.93
N GLU A 859 -52.22 -30.50 -16.63
CA GLU A 859 -53.38 -30.26 -15.78
C GLU A 859 -53.79 -28.77 -15.71
N TYR A 860 -52.79 -27.88 -15.61
CA TYR A 860 -53.03 -26.43 -15.68
C TYR A 860 -53.69 -25.99 -16.99
N LEU A 861 -53.20 -26.52 -18.13
CA LEU A 861 -53.79 -26.23 -19.44
C LEU A 861 -55.19 -26.85 -19.63
N ARG A 862 -55.46 -28.00 -19.01
CA ARG A 862 -56.77 -28.61 -19.00
C ARG A 862 -57.80 -27.70 -18.32
N LYS A 863 -57.41 -27.05 -17.19
CA LYS A 863 -58.30 -26.08 -16.50
C LYS A 863 -58.34 -24.73 -17.20
N ASN A 864 -57.32 -24.37 -17.97
CA ASN A 864 -57.14 -23.05 -18.60
C ASN A 864 -56.71 -23.20 -20.09
N PRO A 865 -57.57 -23.65 -20.99
CA PRO A 865 -57.16 -24.03 -22.36
C PRO A 865 -56.65 -22.91 -23.24
N LEU A 866 -57.02 -21.66 -22.95
CA LEU A 866 -56.71 -20.49 -23.77
C LEU A 866 -55.52 -19.65 -23.28
N VAL A 867 -54.85 -20.07 -22.21
CA VAL A 867 -53.72 -19.30 -21.67
C VAL A 867 -52.55 -19.18 -22.64
N LYS A 868 -51.86 -18.04 -22.59
CA LYS A 868 -50.67 -17.83 -23.39
C LYS A 868 -49.48 -18.54 -22.73
N GLY A 869 -48.43 -18.83 -23.51
CA GLY A 869 -47.22 -19.45 -23.00
C GLY A 869 -46.57 -18.67 -21.87
N THR A 870 -46.68 -17.33 -21.86
CA THR A 870 -46.16 -16.53 -20.73
C THR A 870 -46.84 -16.86 -19.39
N ALA A 871 -48.18 -17.11 -19.39
CA ALA A 871 -48.84 -17.52 -18.16
C ALA A 871 -48.46 -18.92 -17.70
N VAL A 872 -48.21 -19.84 -18.63
CA VAL A 872 -47.63 -21.18 -18.32
C VAL A 872 -46.26 -21.02 -17.68
N GLY A 873 -45.40 -20.14 -18.23
CA GLY A 873 -44.08 -19.87 -17.67
C GLY A 873 -44.13 -19.24 -16.28
N GLU A 874 -45.08 -18.35 -16.03
CA GLU A 874 -45.33 -17.76 -14.70
C GLU A 874 -45.85 -18.81 -13.71
N PHE A 875 -46.76 -19.65 -14.13
CA PHE A 875 -47.24 -20.76 -13.32
C PHE A 875 -46.09 -21.68 -12.86
N VAL A 876 -45.25 -22.12 -13.78
CA VAL A 876 -44.11 -23.00 -13.46
C VAL A 876 -43.08 -22.27 -12.65
N ARG A 877 -42.83 -20.99 -12.96
CA ARG A 877 -41.90 -20.15 -12.14
C ARG A 877 -42.32 -20.07 -10.69
N ASN A 878 -43.62 -19.83 -10.44
CA ASN A 878 -44.17 -19.70 -9.10
C ASN A 878 -44.27 -21.04 -8.37
N GLU A 879 -44.74 -22.08 -9.04
CA GLU A 879 -44.90 -23.45 -8.50
C GLU A 879 -43.56 -24.04 -8.04
N TYR A 880 -42.48 -23.80 -8.82
CA TYR A 880 -41.15 -24.31 -8.54
C TYR A 880 -40.18 -23.24 -8.02
N GLN A 881 -40.68 -22.05 -7.61
CA GLN A 881 -39.92 -20.92 -7.05
C GLN A 881 -38.64 -20.56 -7.85
N ARG A 882 -38.76 -20.49 -9.19
CA ARG A 882 -37.62 -20.23 -10.07
C ARG A 882 -37.37 -18.75 -10.31
N LYS A 883 -36.11 -18.31 -10.23
CA LYS A 883 -35.66 -16.95 -10.55
C LYS A 883 -35.42 -16.78 -12.06
N TRP A 884 -36.48 -16.84 -12.86
CA TRP A 884 -36.40 -16.65 -14.31
C TRP A 884 -36.61 -15.18 -14.71
N SER A 885 -35.79 -14.71 -15.65
CA SER A 885 -36.05 -13.41 -16.30
C SER A 885 -37.35 -13.48 -17.13
N VAL A 886 -37.95 -12.31 -17.38
CA VAL A 886 -39.18 -12.20 -18.19
C VAL A 886 -39.02 -12.90 -19.58
N ALA A 887 -37.86 -12.78 -20.19
CA ALA A 887 -37.53 -13.44 -21.45
C ALA A 887 -37.48 -14.99 -21.28
N SER A 888 -36.90 -15.48 -20.18
CA SER A 888 -36.86 -16.93 -19.88
C SER A 888 -38.24 -17.47 -19.57
N VAL A 889 -39.07 -16.77 -18.80
CA VAL A 889 -40.48 -17.13 -18.52
C VAL A 889 -41.24 -17.30 -19.82
N LYS A 890 -41.13 -16.34 -20.75
CA LYS A 890 -41.80 -16.40 -22.06
C LYS A 890 -41.30 -17.59 -22.91
N ARG A 891 -39.98 -17.81 -22.98
CA ARG A 891 -39.38 -18.88 -23.76
C ARG A 891 -39.77 -20.26 -23.24
N VAL A 892 -39.53 -20.48 -21.95
CA VAL A 892 -39.83 -21.78 -21.30
C VAL A 892 -41.30 -22.06 -21.29
N GLY A 893 -42.12 -21.07 -20.97
CA GLY A 893 -43.60 -21.23 -20.98
C GLY A 893 -44.19 -21.54 -22.33
N ASN A 894 -43.66 -20.97 -23.41
CA ASN A 894 -44.07 -21.34 -24.79
C ASN A 894 -43.70 -22.79 -25.12
N SER A 895 -42.53 -23.23 -24.72
CA SER A 895 -42.06 -24.61 -24.94
C SER A 895 -42.88 -25.62 -24.15
N LEU A 896 -43.04 -25.39 -22.85
CA LEU A 896 -43.85 -26.29 -22.00
C LEU A 896 -45.30 -26.34 -22.44
N ARG A 897 -45.86 -25.22 -22.89
CA ARG A 897 -47.20 -25.19 -23.47
C ARG A 897 -47.31 -26.10 -24.73
N GLN A 898 -46.31 -26.07 -25.61
CA GLN A 898 -46.28 -26.91 -26.79
C GLN A 898 -46.19 -28.41 -26.44
N TRP A 899 -45.35 -28.76 -25.46
CA TRP A 899 -45.25 -30.13 -24.96
C TRP A 899 -46.56 -30.61 -24.32
N ALA A 900 -47.17 -29.83 -23.47
CA ALA A 900 -48.40 -30.17 -22.80
C ALA A 900 -49.60 -30.22 -23.79
N GLN A 901 -49.66 -29.35 -24.77
CA GLN A 901 -50.63 -29.42 -25.84
C GLN A 901 -50.50 -30.72 -26.66
N TRP A 902 -49.26 -31.13 -26.97
CA TRP A 902 -49.04 -32.39 -27.63
C TRP A 902 -49.56 -33.56 -26.79
N LEU A 903 -49.28 -33.56 -25.48
CA LEU A 903 -49.79 -34.59 -24.54
C LEU A 903 -51.33 -34.60 -24.43
N LEU A 904 -51.99 -33.45 -24.58
CA LEU A 904 -53.46 -33.33 -24.52
C LEU A 904 -54.15 -33.74 -25.80
N ILE A 905 -53.56 -33.42 -26.96
CA ILE A 905 -54.13 -33.69 -28.28
C ILE A 905 -53.82 -35.12 -28.79
N GLY A 906 -52.71 -35.68 -28.28
CA GLY A 906 -52.17 -36.94 -28.77
C GLY A 906 -53.02 -38.11 -28.33
N THR A 907 -54.01 -38.38 -29.06
CA THR A 907 -54.53 -39.73 -29.18
C THR A 907 -53.66 -40.48 -30.16
N HIS A 908 -52.79 -41.29 -29.67
CA HIS A 908 -52.22 -42.45 -30.40
C HIS A 908 -51.37 -42.28 -31.67
N LYS A 909 -50.21 -42.92 -31.57
CA LYS A 909 -49.74 -43.78 -32.65
C LYS A 909 -49.46 -43.09 -33.98
N ASN A 910 -48.25 -42.63 -34.13
CA ASN A 910 -47.64 -42.29 -35.43
C ASN A 910 -47.87 -40.94 -36.08
N THR A 911 -48.46 -39.91 -35.37
CA THR A 911 -48.49 -38.57 -35.89
C THR A 911 -47.51 -37.66 -35.21
N ILE A 912 -46.48 -37.30 -35.93
CA ILE A 912 -45.63 -36.18 -35.54
C ILE A 912 -46.47 -34.88 -35.63
N PRO A 913 -46.67 -34.12 -34.58
CA PRO A 913 -47.44 -32.89 -34.70
C PRO A 913 -46.70 -31.92 -35.62
N GLU A 914 -47.36 -31.50 -36.70
CA GLU A 914 -46.81 -30.43 -37.52
C GLU A 914 -46.51 -29.18 -36.66
N PRO A 915 -45.38 -28.48 -36.88
CA PRO A 915 -45.11 -27.24 -36.20
C PRO A 915 -46.26 -26.28 -36.43
N LEU A 916 -46.94 -25.86 -35.37
CA LEU A 916 -48.09 -24.92 -35.39
C LEU A 916 -47.70 -23.58 -36.00
N GLY A 917 -47.51 -23.52 -37.31
CA GLY A 917 -47.37 -22.31 -38.09
C GLY A 917 -48.76 -21.65 -38.25
N ARG A 918 -48.91 -20.44 -37.76
CA ARG A 918 -49.86 -19.37 -38.04
C ARG A 918 -51.38 -19.68 -38.35
N LYS A 919 -51.92 -20.87 -38.20
CA LYS A 919 -53.38 -21.12 -38.36
C LYS A 919 -54.10 -21.21 -37.00
N LYS A 920 -54.51 -20.09 -36.47
CA LYS A 920 -55.17 -19.93 -35.16
C LYS A 920 -56.55 -20.56 -35.00
N ALA A 921 -57.19 -21.00 -36.05
CA ALA A 921 -58.60 -21.41 -36.00
C ALA A 921 -58.84 -22.87 -35.64
N LYS A 922 -58.07 -23.82 -36.16
CA LYS A 922 -58.29 -25.24 -35.99
C LYS A 922 -57.93 -25.82 -34.59
N VAL A 923 -57.06 -25.15 -33.84
CA VAL A 923 -56.63 -25.63 -32.50
C VAL A 923 -57.71 -25.39 -31.44
N LYS A 924 -58.61 -24.40 -31.62
CA LYS A 924 -59.70 -24.12 -30.68
C LYS A 924 -60.76 -25.22 -30.69
N GLU A 925 -61.08 -25.78 -31.85
CA GLU A 925 -62.01 -26.85 -31.98
C GLU A 925 -61.53 -28.19 -31.46
N LEU A 926 -60.26 -28.57 -31.70
CA LEU A 926 -59.68 -29.82 -31.24
C LEU A 926 -59.47 -29.84 -29.69
N ILE A 927 -59.18 -28.76 -29.03
CA ILE A 927 -59.05 -28.69 -27.57
C ILE A 927 -60.46 -28.76 -26.93
N GLN A 928 -61.48 -28.19 -27.56
CA GLN A 928 -62.89 -28.30 -27.07
C GLN A 928 -63.45 -29.72 -27.25
N LEU A 929 -63.17 -30.39 -28.33
CA LEU A 929 -63.64 -31.79 -28.58
C LEU A 929 -62.98 -32.78 -27.61
N SER A 930 -61.72 -32.66 -27.28
CA SER A 930 -61.03 -33.56 -26.34
C SER A 930 -61.41 -33.33 -24.86
N LEU A 931 -62.14 -32.27 -24.55
CA LEU A 931 -62.64 -31.99 -23.19
C LEU A 931 -64.03 -32.54 -22.94
N PHE A 932 -64.71 -33.06 -24.02
CA PHE A 932 -66.05 -33.64 -23.94
C PHE A 932 -66.09 -35.21 -24.02
N GLU A 933 -64.92 -35.85 -24.25
CA GLU A 933 -64.83 -37.35 -24.33
C GLU A 933 -64.11 -38.00 -23.14
N ILE A 934 -64.04 -37.35 -21.95
CA ILE A 934 -63.60 -38.01 -20.73
C ILE A 934 -64.64 -37.82 -19.67
#